data_596c3cc843ec85578413f5f46098273e
#
_entry.id   596c3cc843ec85578413f5f46098273e
#
_cell.length_a   1.000
_cell.length_b   1.000
_cell.length_c   1.000
_cell.angle_alpha   90.00
_cell.angle_beta   90.00
_cell.angle_gamma   90.00
#
_symmetry.space_group_name_H-M   'P 1'
#
loop_
_entity.id
_entity.type
_entity.pdbx_description
1 polymer ?
#
loop_
_entity_poly.entity_id
_entity_poly.type
_entity_poly.pdbx_seq_one_letter_code
_entity_poly.pdbx_strand_id
1 'polypeptide(L)'
;MPPFVSRRSAPHFALGAALLAVVALSQVSAAWAQSSVQGQWQTLPNPMPINPVHAVLLHNGKVLIVSGSGNLPTNTNLQAAIYDPATGTVTTQPVNWDMFCNGMVVLPDGRAFVNSGTLQYDPFHGELRSAIYDPAAGQFTDIQNMAHGRWYPTVTNLADGTLMTFSGLDENGNTNSTVEIYTVGSGWSPTYGSPFTPPLYPRMHLLPSGKVFYSGSTTGSRYFDPVAHTWSSVVATTNYNGTRTYGTSVLLPLTPANNYKPVVMILGGGNPSTNTTEFIDLSAATPKWAFGPNMSQPRIEMNATILPNGKVIALGGSLNDEDTGTASLNADLYDPVSNTFSSAGRNGYARLYHSNSLLLPDATVLFVGGNPARGTYEQHIEVYSPAYLFNADGSMATRPSITSVPSSGIGYGSVFQVQTPDAANISSAVLIRPGAPTHAFDMEQRMVGMTFSAGSGVLNVTAPSNSKIAPPGYYMLFLLNSAGVASIAQFVQLTPAPADIPPTGTISSPATDVTITAGQAVFFSGSGSDPDGTISAYSWTFPGGSPTTSALASPGNVIYSAAGTFTATLTVTDNASLTDPNPPTRKITVNPAPDFSISASPTSRSVVRGGNVPYTVTASALNGFTETVNFSVSGLPSGATAGFAPASVTGSGSSTLTVTTAAGTPVGTYTLQITGATATLSHSVNVALSVTSAADFALSASPTTVRISRGGSGTDTVSVSALQGFTGTVSLSVSGVPGRVTATWSKTTVTGSGSSVLTIHASRRARTGTYNLTITGISGNLQHSIPLTLVVQ
;
A
#
# COMPACT_ATOMS: atom_id res chain seq x y z
N MET A 1 -62.09 -47.61 98.36
CA MET A 1 -62.49 -46.37 97.72
C MET A 1 -61.50 -46.15 96.58
N PRO A 2 -61.93 -45.96 95.35
CA PRO A 2 -60.98 -46.04 94.18
C PRO A 2 -60.23 -44.77 93.92
N PRO A 3 -59.09 -44.88 93.10
CA PRO A 3 -58.27 -43.73 92.82
C PRO A 3 -58.69 -43.06 91.51
N PHE A 4 -58.45 -41.74 91.51
CA PHE A 4 -58.63 -40.87 90.34
C PHE A 4 -57.58 -41.14 89.25
N VAL A 5 -58.06 -41.33 88.03
CA VAL A 5 -57.19 -41.38 86.88
C VAL A 5 -57.01 -40.00 86.31
N SER A 6 -55.77 -39.46 86.26
CA SER A 6 -55.44 -38.23 85.56
C SER A 6 -55.20 -38.44 84.07
N ARG A 7 -56.02 -37.84 83.24
CA ARG A 7 -55.73 -37.76 81.78
C ARG A 7 -54.54 -36.76 81.47
N ARG A 8 -53.48 -37.27 80.94
CA ARG A 8 -52.38 -36.46 80.32
C ARG A 8 -52.81 -35.94 78.93
N SER A 9 -52.79 -34.62 78.78
CA SER A 9 -52.89 -33.96 77.46
C SER A 9 -51.58 -34.14 76.69
N ALA A 10 -51.69 -34.68 75.53
CA ALA A 10 -50.56 -34.86 74.60
C ALA A 10 -50.40 -33.60 73.72
N PRO A 11 -49.25 -33.47 72.98
CA PRO A 11 -48.55 -32.27 72.87
C PRO A 11 -48.83 -31.45 71.58
N HIS A 12 -49.10 -30.16 71.68
CA HIS A 12 -49.14 -29.21 70.58
C HIS A 12 -47.80 -28.73 70.13
N PHE A 13 -46.65 -29.26 70.66
CA PHE A 13 -45.35 -28.90 70.28
C PHE A 13 -44.81 -29.57 69.04
N ALA A 14 -45.31 -30.71 68.58
CA ALA A 14 -44.78 -31.42 67.43
C ALA A 14 -45.23 -30.87 66.04
N LEU A 15 -46.42 -30.19 66.03
CA LEU A 15 -46.94 -29.61 64.76
C LEU A 15 -46.19 -28.28 64.41
N GLY A 16 -45.84 -27.49 65.42
CA GLY A 16 -45.10 -26.19 65.18
C GLY A 16 -43.66 -26.41 64.68
N ALA A 17 -42.97 -27.43 65.24
CA ALA A 17 -41.59 -27.74 64.80
C ALA A 17 -41.56 -28.38 63.40
N ALA A 18 -42.59 -29.20 63.06
CA ALA A 18 -42.70 -29.74 61.67
C ALA A 18 -43.08 -28.66 60.65
N LEU A 19 -43.92 -27.68 60.98
CA LEU A 19 -44.26 -26.56 60.08
C LEU A 19 -43.07 -25.60 59.91
N LEU A 20 -42.31 -25.32 60.96
CA LEU A 20 -41.07 -24.47 60.88
C LEU A 20 -39.98 -25.19 60.06
N ALA A 21 -39.80 -26.49 60.18
CA ALA A 21 -38.86 -27.27 59.38
C ALA A 21 -39.29 -27.36 57.90
N VAL A 22 -40.58 -27.49 57.58
CA VAL A 22 -41.10 -27.49 56.22
C VAL A 22 -40.98 -26.12 55.56
N VAL A 23 -41.23 -25.02 56.33
CA VAL A 23 -41.04 -23.64 55.84
C VAL A 23 -39.54 -23.32 55.62
N ALA A 24 -38.66 -23.78 56.54
CA ALA A 24 -37.23 -23.62 56.37
C ALA A 24 -36.70 -24.42 55.17
N LEU A 25 -37.14 -25.66 54.98
CA LEU A 25 -36.80 -26.49 53.83
C LEU A 25 -37.36 -25.94 52.51
N SER A 26 -38.56 -25.34 52.52
CA SER A 26 -39.12 -24.69 51.31
C SER A 26 -38.43 -23.38 50.99
N GLN A 27 -37.94 -22.59 51.96
CA GLN A 27 -37.17 -21.41 51.69
C GLN A 27 -35.76 -21.72 51.23
N VAL A 28 -35.13 -22.80 51.74
CA VAL A 28 -33.81 -23.27 51.26
C VAL A 28 -33.95 -23.81 49.84
N SER A 29 -34.98 -24.58 49.47
CA SER A 29 -35.20 -25.08 48.14
C SER A 29 -35.55 -23.94 47.14
N ALA A 30 -36.27 -22.92 47.57
CA ALA A 30 -36.55 -21.73 46.73
C ALA A 30 -35.28 -20.88 46.47
N ALA A 31 -34.40 -20.72 47.48
CA ALA A 31 -33.12 -20.02 47.32
C ALA A 31 -32.17 -20.78 46.40
N TRP A 32 -32.14 -22.10 46.44
CA TRP A 32 -31.33 -22.95 45.59
C TRP A 32 -31.82 -22.96 44.11
N ALA A 33 -33.14 -23.01 43.89
CA ALA A 33 -33.71 -22.87 42.54
C ALA A 33 -33.41 -21.50 41.90
N GLN A 34 -33.18 -20.46 42.69
CA GLN A 34 -32.85 -19.10 42.23
C GLN A 34 -31.41 -19.00 41.68
N SER A 35 -30.47 -19.82 42.22
CA SER A 35 -29.06 -19.80 41.77
C SER A 35 -28.89 -20.22 40.31
N SER A 36 -29.70 -21.16 39.80
CA SER A 36 -29.67 -21.58 38.39
C SER A 36 -30.20 -20.53 37.40
N VAL A 37 -30.87 -19.47 37.89
CA VAL A 37 -31.46 -18.40 37.08
C VAL A 37 -30.67 -17.10 37.17
N GLN A 38 -30.25 -16.72 38.37
CA GLN A 38 -29.62 -15.43 38.66
C GLN A 38 -28.15 -15.53 39.12
N GLY A 39 -27.64 -16.77 39.29
CA GLY A 39 -26.35 -16.97 39.94
C GLY A 39 -26.41 -16.73 41.45
N GLN A 40 -25.26 -16.67 42.08
CA GLN A 40 -25.14 -16.53 43.53
C GLN A 40 -24.04 -15.56 43.89
N TRP A 41 -24.32 -14.64 44.84
CA TRP A 41 -23.33 -13.73 45.44
C TRP A 41 -22.83 -14.28 46.78
N GLN A 42 -21.53 -14.15 47.00
CA GLN A 42 -20.87 -14.52 48.22
C GLN A 42 -19.93 -13.42 48.66
N THR A 43 -20.05 -13.00 49.94
CA THR A 43 -19.04 -12.13 50.60
C THR A 43 -17.96 -13.00 51.24
N LEU A 44 -16.70 -12.74 50.97
CA LEU A 44 -15.57 -13.46 51.53
C LEU A 44 -15.24 -12.95 52.96
N PRO A 45 -14.68 -13.78 53.84
CA PRO A 45 -14.43 -13.40 55.22
C PRO A 45 -13.30 -12.41 55.42
N ASN A 46 -12.31 -12.38 54.52
CA ASN A 46 -11.14 -11.51 54.63
C ASN A 46 -11.40 -10.16 53.96
N PRO A 47 -11.19 -9.03 54.62
CA PRO A 47 -11.34 -7.73 53.98
C PRO A 47 -10.16 -7.40 53.06
N MET A 48 -10.39 -6.51 52.14
CA MET A 48 -9.37 -5.92 51.28
C MET A 48 -8.61 -4.86 52.12
N PRO A 49 -7.27 -5.00 52.34
CA PRO A 49 -6.53 -4.12 53.24
C PRO A 49 -6.13 -2.77 52.64
N ILE A 50 -6.26 -2.61 51.31
CA ILE A 50 -5.97 -1.37 50.57
C ILE A 50 -7.13 -1.04 49.62
N ASN A 51 -7.25 0.25 49.23
CA ASN A 51 -8.24 0.64 48.23
C ASN A 51 -7.90 0.00 46.85
N PRO A 52 -8.72 -0.89 46.30
CA PRO A 52 -8.42 -1.57 45.04
C PRO A 52 -8.74 -0.68 43.81
N VAL A 53 -7.97 0.39 43.64
CA VAL A 53 -8.19 1.40 42.59
C VAL A 53 -8.03 0.85 41.19
N HIS A 54 -7.04 -0.01 40.94
CA HIS A 54 -6.81 -0.71 39.68
C HIS A 54 -6.48 -2.17 39.99
N ALA A 55 -7.10 -3.10 39.29
CA ALA A 55 -6.85 -4.54 39.45
C ALA A 55 -6.50 -5.15 38.11
N VAL A 56 -5.62 -6.18 38.07
CA VAL A 56 -5.31 -6.97 36.89
C VAL A 56 -5.14 -8.44 37.21
N LEU A 57 -5.74 -9.34 36.43
CA LEU A 57 -5.53 -10.78 36.55
C LEU A 57 -4.20 -11.19 35.90
N LEU A 58 -3.33 -11.80 36.65
CA LEU A 58 -2.06 -12.34 36.20
C LEU A 58 -2.21 -13.76 35.63
N HIS A 59 -1.31 -14.19 34.76
CA HIS A 59 -1.31 -15.52 34.13
C HIS A 59 -1.08 -16.69 35.11
N ASN A 60 -0.70 -16.39 36.37
CA ASN A 60 -0.61 -17.38 37.45
C ASN A 60 -1.91 -17.49 38.27
N GLY A 61 -3.00 -16.85 37.83
CA GLY A 61 -4.31 -16.86 38.44
C GLY A 61 -4.47 -15.91 39.64
N LYS A 62 -3.43 -15.17 40.05
CA LYS A 62 -3.51 -14.15 41.11
C LYS A 62 -3.91 -12.80 40.54
N VAL A 63 -4.42 -11.92 41.40
CA VAL A 63 -4.82 -10.57 41.04
C VAL A 63 -3.84 -9.56 41.64
N LEU A 64 -3.16 -8.79 40.79
CA LEU A 64 -2.40 -7.63 41.24
C LEU A 64 -3.35 -6.45 41.41
N ILE A 65 -3.31 -5.80 42.53
CA ILE A 65 -4.08 -4.62 42.91
C ILE A 65 -3.13 -3.47 43.20
N VAL A 66 -3.33 -2.34 42.52
CA VAL A 66 -2.50 -1.15 42.70
C VAL A 66 -3.36 -0.03 43.28
N SER A 67 -2.99 0.42 44.49
CA SER A 67 -3.65 1.47 45.22
C SER A 67 -2.92 2.80 45.21
N GLY A 68 -1.55 2.76 45.21
CA GLY A 68 -0.75 3.95 45.50
C GLY A 68 -1.09 4.51 46.86
N SER A 69 -1.42 5.80 46.91
CA SER A 69 -1.91 6.50 48.13
C SER A 69 -3.35 6.15 48.53
N GLY A 70 -4.12 5.50 47.62
CA GLY A 70 -5.53 5.17 47.82
C GLY A 70 -6.49 6.38 47.80
N ASN A 71 -6.14 7.47 47.16
CA ASN A 71 -6.84 8.76 47.10
C ASN A 71 -6.71 9.58 48.41
N LEU A 72 -5.67 9.35 49.19
CA LEU A 72 -5.39 10.12 50.39
C LEU A 72 -4.07 10.89 50.24
N PRO A 73 -4.08 12.23 49.99
CA PRO A 73 -2.88 13.02 49.68
C PRO A 73 -1.78 12.99 50.74
N THR A 74 -2.16 12.73 52.01
CA THR A 74 -1.22 12.65 53.16
C THR A 74 -0.67 11.25 53.39
N ASN A 75 -1.11 10.25 52.59
CA ASN A 75 -0.65 8.87 52.70
C ASN A 75 0.71 8.68 52.06
N THR A 76 1.73 8.50 52.88
CA THR A 76 3.10 8.20 52.43
C THR A 76 3.39 6.69 52.36
N ASN A 77 2.49 5.85 52.85
CA ASN A 77 2.59 4.40 52.77
C ASN A 77 1.92 3.92 51.46
N LEU A 78 2.61 4.12 50.36
CA LEU A 78 2.14 3.78 49.00
C LEU A 78 2.16 2.27 48.82
N GLN A 79 1.04 1.66 48.38
CA GLN A 79 0.87 0.20 48.37
C GLN A 79 0.28 -0.36 47.10
N ALA A 80 0.71 -1.59 46.79
CA ALA A 80 0.03 -2.56 45.96
C ALA A 80 -0.25 -3.83 46.77
N ALA A 81 -1.09 -4.71 46.27
CA ALA A 81 -1.39 -6.02 46.90
C ALA A 81 -1.52 -7.12 45.82
N ILE A 82 -1.27 -8.35 46.27
CA ILE A 82 -1.60 -9.58 45.51
C ILE A 82 -2.73 -10.27 46.25
N TYR A 83 -3.84 -10.42 45.58
CA TYR A 83 -4.97 -11.28 45.99
C TYR A 83 -4.84 -12.65 45.34
N ASP A 84 -4.88 -13.70 46.15
CA ASP A 84 -4.89 -15.08 45.68
C ASP A 84 -6.30 -15.68 45.82
N PRO A 85 -7.04 -15.85 44.68
CA PRO A 85 -8.39 -16.38 44.73
C PRO A 85 -8.50 -17.81 45.26
N ALA A 86 -7.44 -18.62 45.12
CA ALA A 86 -7.42 -20.02 45.58
C ALA A 86 -7.39 -20.15 47.10
N THR A 87 -6.79 -19.18 47.79
CA THR A 87 -6.63 -19.18 49.27
C THR A 87 -7.45 -18.08 49.94
N GLY A 88 -7.95 -17.09 49.17
CA GLY A 88 -8.61 -15.89 49.71
C GLY A 88 -7.68 -14.95 50.45
N THR A 89 -6.36 -15.07 50.31
CA THR A 89 -5.35 -14.25 50.97
C THR A 89 -5.01 -12.99 50.20
N VAL A 90 -4.77 -11.88 50.91
CA VAL A 90 -4.26 -10.63 50.37
C VAL A 90 -2.93 -10.28 50.99
N THR A 91 -1.89 -10.11 50.18
CA THR A 91 -0.54 -9.73 50.62
C THR A 91 -0.18 -8.38 50.07
N THR A 92 0.09 -7.40 50.93
CA THR A 92 0.47 -6.04 50.53
C THR A 92 1.98 -5.91 50.34
N GLN A 93 2.38 -4.98 49.45
CA GLN A 93 3.77 -4.59 49.22
C GLN A 93 3.89 -3.10 48.91
N PRO A 94 5.00 -2.44 49.27
CA PRO A 94 5.21 -1.03 48.95
C PRO A 94 5.43 -0.84 47.41
N VAL A 95 5.15 0.40 46.97
CA VAL A 95 5.50 0.86 45.62
C VAL A 95 6.33 2.14 45.69
N ASN A 96 7.16 2.39 44.66
CA ASN A 96 8.21 3.42 44.68
C ASN A 96 7.70 4.86 44.46
N TRP A 97 6.49 5.00 43.90
CA TRP A 97 5.82 6.29 43.70
C TRP A 97 4.32 6.13 43.86
N ASP A 98 3.59 7.24 43.87
CA ASP A 98 2.12 7.19 43.95
C ASP A 98 1.50 6.73 42.64
N MET A 99 1.28 5.43 42.52
CA MET A 99 0.61 4.78 41.38
C MET A 99 -0.92 4.96 41.45
N PHE A 100 -1.45 5.88 42.23
CA PHE A 100 -2.87 6.14 42.28
C PHE A 100 -3.36 6.67 40.93
N CYS A 101 -4.40 6.05 40.38
CA CYS A 101 -4.98 6.41 39.08
C CYS A 101 -4.04 6.24 37.88
N ASN A 102 -3.33 5.12 37.87
CA ASN A 102 -2.44 4.69 36.78
C ASN A 102 -3.16 4.06 35.60
N GLY A 103 -2.42 3.78 34.52
CA GLY A 103 -2.81 2.82 33.46
C GLY A 103 -2.11 1.48 33.71
N MET A 104 -2.84 0.36 33.57
CA MET A 104 -2.27 -0.98 33.81
C MET A 104 -2.84 -2.02 32.87
N VAL A 105 -1.96 -2.86 32.30
CA VAL A 105 -2.31 -3.98 31.43
C VAL A 105 -1.29 -5.10 31.55
N VAL A 106 -1.55 -6.28 30.96
CA VAL A 106 -0.59 -7.40 30.93
C VAL A 106 0.18 -7.39 29.62
N LEU A 107 1.50 -7.45 29.69
CA LEU A 107 2.42 -7.61 28.57
C LEU A 107 2.25 -9.00 27.92
N PRO A 108 2.69 -9.18 26.65
CA PRO A 108 2.67 -10.48 25.99
C PRO A 108 3.41 -11.61 26.72
N ASP A 109 4.40 -11.27 27.54
CA ASP A 109 5.17 -12.22 28.36
C ASP A 109 4.53 -12.54 29.73
N GLY A 110 3.37 -11.94 30.05
CA GLY A 110 2.59 -12.20 31.26
C GLY A 110 2.95 -11.32 32.46
N ARG A 111 3.92 -10.41 32.34
CA ARG A 111 4.21 -9.40 33.37
C ARG A 111 3.19 -8.27 33.32
N ALA A 112 2.88 -7.62 34.45
CA ALA A 112 1.99 -6.47 34.44
C ALA A 112 2.77 -5.18 34.17
N PHE A 113 2.30 -4.39 33.22
CA PHE A 113 2.82 -3.07 32.92
C PHE A 113 1.98 -2.02 33.62
N VAL A 114 2.64 -1.07 34.31
CA VAL A 114 2.01 0.06 34.98
C VAL A 114 2.67 1.34 34.50
N ASN A 115 1.89 2.31 34.06
CA ASN A 115 2.41 3.63 33.76
C ASN A 115 1.64 4.73 34.48
N SER A 116 2.34 5.81 34.80
CA SER A 116 1.74 6.98 35.41
C SER A 116 1.29 6.77 36.88
N GLY A 117 0.46 7.65 37.34
CA GLY A 117 -0.05 7.82 38.73
C GLY A 117 -0.17 9.29 39.05
N THR A 118 -0.15 9.61 40.34
CA THR A 118 -0.31 10.97 40.87
C THR A 118 1.03 11.57 41.24
N LEU A 119 1.45 12.64 40.55
CA LEU A 119 2.63 13.44 40.91
C LEU A 119 2.28 14.48 41.97
N GLN A 120 1.08 15.06 41.90
CA GLN A 120 0.60 16.10 42.82
C GLN A 120 -0.93 15.99 42.96
N TYR A 121 -1.45 16.39 44.14
CA TYR A 121 -2.88 16.54 44.44
C TYR A 121 -3.29 18.01 44.49
N ASP A 122 -4.52 18.26 44.12
CA ASP A 122 -5.29 19.48 44.26
C ASP A 122 -4.53 20.77 43.88
N PRO A 123 -4.26 21.02 42.56
CA PRO A 123 -4.79 20.28 41.40
C PRO A 123 -3.98 19.03 41.12
N PHE A 124 -4.61 18.04 40.47
CA PHE A 124 -3.95 16.80 40.11
C PHE A 124 -2.97 17.01 38.95
N HIS A 125 -1.76 16.44 39.11
CA HIS A 125 -0.72 16.37 38.08
C HIS A 125 -0.32 14.92 37.87
N GLY A 126 -0.01 14.56 36.61
CA GLY A 126 0.33 13.19 36.20
C GLY A 126 1.80 12.86 36.38
N GLU A 127 2.09 11.65 36.86
CA GLU A 127 3.43 11.09 36.95
C GLU A 127 3.92 10.59 35.57
N LEU A 128 5.24 10.74 35.28
CA LEU A 128 5.85 10.23 34.03
C LEU A 128 6.38 8.80 34.17
N ARG A 129 6.51 8.25 35.37
CA ARG A 129 7.13 6.94 35.62
C ARG A 129 6.33 5.81 35.01
N SER A 130 7.05 4.74 34.69
CA SER A 130 6.51 3.46 34.30
C SER A 130 7.28 2.34 34.98
N ALA A 131 6.59 1.23 35.26
CA ALA A 131 7.20 0.03 35.83
C ALA A 131 6.57 -1.24 35.27
N ILE A 132 7.29 -2.33 35.42
CA ILE A 132 6.81 -3.68 35.13
C ILE A 132 6.82 -4.49 36.43
N TYR A 133 5.69 -5.10 36.76
CA TYR A 133 5.58 -6.08 37.84
C TYR A 133 5.83 -7.48 37.29
N ASP A 134 6.82 -8.18 37.86
CA ASP A 134 7.11 -9.57 37.53
C ASP A 134 6.42 -10.48 38.54
N PRO A 135 5.41 -11.28 38.14
CA PRO A 135 4.70 -12.18 39.05
C PRO A 135 5.56 -13.36 39.54
N ALA A 136 6.66 -13.70 38.87
CA ALA A 136 7.61 -14.73 39.35
C ALA A 136 8.58 -14.19 40.41
N ALA A 137 9.06 -12.96 40.24
CA ALA A 137 9.91 -12.27 41.21
C ALA A 137 9.10 -11.61 42.36
N GLY A 138 7.80 -11.35 42.14
CA GLY A 138 6.92 -10.69 43.08
C GLY A 138 7.22 -9.22 43.30
N GLN A 139 7.82 -8.51 42.32
CA GLN A 139 8.29 -7.13 42.52
C GLN A 139 8.13 -6.25 41.27
N PHE A 140 8.06 -4.93 41.51
CA PHE A 140 8.11 -3.92 40.48
C PHE A 140 9.56 -3.57 40.11
N THR A 141 9.77 -3.32 38.80
CA THR A 141 11.03 -2.78 38.26
C THR A 141 10.69 -1.54 37.43
N ASP A 142 11.30 -0.41 37.76
CA ASP A 142 11.14 0.83 37.02
C ASP A 142 11.74 0.67 35.63
N ILE A 143 11.07 1.27 34.63
CA ILE A 143 11.49 1.29 33.23
C ILE A 143 11.60 2.74 32.74
N GLN A 144 11.88 2.93 31.45
CA GLN A 144 11.98 4.27 30.87
C GLN A 144 10.71 5.09 31.13
N ASN A 145 10.87 6.35 31.52
CA ASN A 145 9.77 7.30 31.70
C ASN A 145 9.13 7.67 30.36
N MET A 146 7.84 8.00 30.39
CA MET A 146 7.12 8.63 29.28
C MET A 146 7.67 10.03 29.00
N ALA A 147 7.38 10.59 27.83
CA ALA A 147 7.72 11.97 27.50
C ALA A 147 6.94 12.98 28.36
N HIS A 148 5.69 12.66 28.69
CA HIS A 148 4.81 13.48 29.52
C HIS A 148 4.07 12.65 30.56
N GLY A 149 3.79 13.28 31.72
CA GLY A 149 2.96 12.70 32.75
C GLY A 149 1.52 12.41 32.27
N ARG A 150 0.88 11.45 32.99
CA ARG A 150 -0.52 11.07 32.64
C ARG A 150 -1.24 10.65 33.94
N TRP A 151 -2.07 11.51 34.50
CA TRP A 151 -3.01 11.09 35.52
C TRP A 151 -4.32 10.69 34.83
N TYR A 152 -4.79 9.44 35.01
CA TYR A 152 -5.94 8.84 34.31
C TYR A 152 -5.68 8.50 32.82
N PRO A 153 -4.60 7.84 32.47
CA PRO A 153 -4.41 7.33 31.09
C PRO A 153 -5.16 6.04 30.83
N THR A 154 -5.47 5.77 29.59
CA THR A 154 -5.85 4.42 29.13
C THR A 154 -4.67 3.77 28.43
N VAL A 155 -4.42 2.50 28.77
CA VAL A 155 -3.45 1.65 28.06
C VAL A 155 -4.20 0.62 27.22
N THR A 156 -3.71 0.36 26.00
CA THR A 156 -4.33 -0.58 25.07
C THR A 156 -3.27 -1.46 24.44
N ASN A 157 -3.43 -2.78 24.50
CA ASN A 157 -2.58 -3.74 23.78
C ASN A 157 -2.83 -3.64 22.28
N LEU A 158 -1.76 -3.52 21.48
CA LEU A 158 -1.80 -3.49 20.03
C LEU A 158 -1.54 -4.88 19.43
N ALA A 159 -1.81 -5.02 18.14
CA ALA A 159 -1.73 -6.29 17.44
C ALA A 159 -0.30 -6.86 17.34
N ASP A 160 0.71 -6.00 17.37
CA ASP A 160 2.13 -6.35 17.33
C ASP A 160 2.72 -6.66 18.73
N GLY A 161 1.90 -6.56 19.79
CA GLY A 161 2.33 -6.75 21.18
C GLY A 161 2.91 -5.51 21.85
N THR A 162 2.92 -4.36 21.17
CA THR A 162 3.24 -3.07 21.79
C THR A 162 2.06 -2.53 22.58
N LEU A 163 2.30 -1.53 23.42
CA LEU A 163 1.29 -0.91 24.28
C LEU A 163 1.10 0.56 23.89
N MET A 164 -0.11 0.95 23.58
CA MET A 164 -0.50 2.34 23.35
C MET A 164 -0.99 2.95 24.68
N THR A 165 -0.45 4.11 25.10
CA THR A 165 -1.03 4.94 26.16
C THR A 165 -1.60 6.23 25.61
N PHE A 166 -2.76 6.67 26.12
CA PHE A 166 -3.46 7.85 25.63
C PHE A 166 -4.17 8.59 26.74
N SER A 167 -4.18 9.93 26.67
CA SER A 167 -4.85 10.84 27.60
C SER A 167 -4.19 10.95 28.99
N GLY A 168 -4.94 11.47 29.93
CA GLY A 168 -4.57 11.82 31.30
C GLY A 168 -4.25 13.30 31.45
N LEU A 169 -4.00 13.74 32.70
CA LEU A 169 -3.39 15.05 32.97
C LEU A 169 -1.87 14.92 32.94
N ASP A 170 -1.19 15.89 32.35
CA ASP A 170 0.26 15.93 32.29
C ASP A 170 0.90 16.35 33.66
N GLU A 171 2.22 16.45 33.69
CA GLU A 171 3.00 16.89 34.84
C GLU A 171 2.74 18.34 35.27
N ASN A 172 1.99 19.10 34.50
CA ASN A 172 1.57 20.47 34.76
C ASN A 172 0.06 20.58 35.07
N GLY A 173 -0.66 19.46 35.06
CA GLY A 173 -2.11 19.40 35.28
C GLY A 173 -2.97 19.70 34.02
N ASN A 174 -2.37 19.82 32.83
CA ASN A 174 -3.12 20.02 31.59
C ASN A 174 -3.52 18.67 30.97
N THR A 175 -4.60 18.65 30.21
CA THR A 175 -4.99 17.43 29.47
C THR A 175 -3.91 17.05 28.45
N ASN A 176 -3.32 15.89 28.63
CA ASN A 176 -2.38 15.32 27.66
C ASN A 176 -3.13 14.70 26.49
N SER A 177 -3.08 15.34 25.34
CA SER A 177 -3.76 14.88 24.11
C SER A 177 -2.82 14.12 23.17
N THR A 178 -1.76 13.52 23.68
CA THR A 178 -0.80 12.74 22.89
C THR A 178 -0.95 11.24 23.15
N VAL A 179 -0.58 10.46 22.12
CA VAL A 179 -0.37 9.01 22.18
C VAL A 179 1.13 8.75 22.28
N GLU A 180 1.52 7.80 23.11
CA GLU A 180 2.85 7.18 23.14
C GLU A 180 2.70 5.66 23.04
N ILE A 181 3.66 4.99 22.39
CA ILE A 181 3.64 3.54 22.21
C ILE A 181 4.89 2.96 22.86
N TYR A 182 4.70 2.01 23.78
CA TYR A 182 5.77 1.31 24.47
C TYR A 182 6.06 -0.03 23.82
N THR A 183 7.33 -0.28 23.53
CA THR A 183 7.85 -1.55 23.01
C THR A 183 8.79 -2.16 24.04
N VAL A 184 8.55 -3.41 24.44
CA VAL A 184 9.41 -4.12 25.40
C VAL A 184 10.84 -4.20 24.84
N GLY A 185 11.81 -3.75 25.63
CA GLY A 185 13.24 -3.72 25.26
C GLY A 185 13.66 -2.51 24.42
N SER A 186 12.72 -1.78 23.81
CA SER A 186 13.03 -0.57 23.00
C SER A 186 12.59 0.73 23.68
N GLY A 187 11.61 0.67 24.59
CA GLY A 187 11.07 1.83 25.32
C GLY A 187 9.95 2.56 24.61
N TRP A 188 9.79 3.85 24.89
CA TRP A 188 8.71 4.69 24.41
C TRP A 188 8.99 5.29 23.04
N SER A 189 7.97 5.36 22.20
CA SER A 189 7.97 6.08 20.92
C SER A 189 8.01 7.61 21.13
N PRO A 190 8.24 8.41 20.07
CA PRO A 190 7.85 9.82 20.07
C PRO A 190 6.35 9.99 20.34
N THR A 191 5.94 11.20 20.73
CA THR A 191 4.53 11.55 20.96
C THR A 191 3.79 11.81 19.64
N TYR A 192 2.53 11.32 19.57
CA TYR A 192 1.64 11.55 18.42
C TYR A 192 0.40 12.32 18.88
N GLY A 193 0.17 13.53 18.37
CA GLY A 193 -0.92 14.39 18.80
C GLY A 193 -2.30 13.89 18.36
N SER A 194 -3.33 14.15 19.19
CA SER A 194 -4.73 13.95 18.78
C SER A 194 -5.38 15.26 18.32
N PRO A 195 -6.33 15.21 17.36
CA PRO A 195 -7.03 16.39 16.87
C PRO A 195 -8.20 16.83 17.75
N PHE A 196 -8.30 16.30 18.98
CA PHE A 196 -9.36 16.60 19.94
C PHE A 196 -8.83 16.47 21.36
N THR A 197 -9.50 17.11 22.31
CA THR A 197 -9.22 16.98 23.74
C THR A 197 -9.87 15.69 24.23
N PRO A 198 -9.09 14.66 24.62
CA PRO A 198 -9.66 13.41 25.12
C PRO A 198 -10.23 13.60 26.54
N PRO A 199 -11.23 12.80 26.94
CA PRO A 199 -11.58 12.68 28.34
C PRO A 199 -10.49 11.92 29.10
N LEU A 200 -10.53 11.95 30.40
CA LEU A 200 -9.76 11.07 31.28
C LEU A 200 -10.27 9.64 31.12
N TYR A 201 -9.37 8.64 31.19
CA TYR A 201 -9.68 7.23 30.91
C TYR A 201 -10.53 7.04 29.65
N PRO A 202 -10.07 7.46 28.45
CA PRO A 202 -10.79 7.22 27.21
C PRO A 202 -10.98 5.72 26.95
N ARG A 203 -12.18 5.32 26.52
CA ARG A 203 -12.49 3.89 26.29
C ARG A 203 -12.01 3.47 24.92
N MET A 204 -10.99 2.62 24.88
CA MET A 204 -10.25 2.25 23.68
C MET A 204 -10.34 0.75 23.42
N HIS A 205 -10.59 0.35 22.15
CA HIS A 205 -10.71 -1.04 21.75
C HIS A 205 -9.89 -1.32 20.49
N LEU A 206 -8.94 -2.25 20.53
CA LEU A 206 -8.29 -2.77 19.33
C LEU A 206 -9.31 -3.59 18.52
N LEU A 207 -9.46 -3.30 17.23
CA LEU A 207 -10.40 -3.96 16.31
C LEU A 207 -9.69 -5.01 15.44
N PRO A 208 -10.44 -5.98 14.87
CA PRO A 208 -9.90 -6.91 13.87
C PRO A 208 -9.33 -6.25 12.61
N SER A 209 -9.63 -4.97 12.36
CA SER A 209 -8.99 -4.17 11.32
C SER A 209 -7.54 -3.74 11.66
N GLY A 210 -7.11 -3.89 12.92
CA GLY A 210 -5.85 -3.37 13.46
C GLY A 210 -5.91 -1.93 13.96
N LYS A 211 -7.02 -1.21 13.75
CA LYS A 211 -7.23 0.13 14.29
C LYS A 211 -7.74 0.08 15.73
N VAL A 212 -7.44 1.13 16.50
CA VAL A 212 -7.96 1.30 17.85
C VAL A 212 -9.17 2.24 17.79
N PHE A 213 -10.31 1.77 18.31
CA PHE A 213 -11.57 2.51 18.34
C PHE A 213 -11.74 3.23 19.66
N TYR A 214 -11.91 4.55 19.61
CA TYR A 214 -12.31 5.38 20.73
C TYR A 214 -13.84 5.45 20.78
N SER A 215 -14.44 4.91 21.85
CA SER A 215 -15.90 4.80 22.02
C SER A 215 -16.51 5.83 22.98
N GLY A 216 -15.70 6.65 23.62
CA GLY A 216 -16.20 7.66 24.57
C GLY A 216 -15.29 7.89 25.77
N SER A 217 -15.70 8.67 26.77
CA SER A 217 -17.04 9.14 27.26
C SER A 217 -17.72 10.26 26.44
N THR A 218 -17.00 11.00 25.58
CA THR A 218 -17.59 12.05 24.73
C THR A 218 -18.46 11.45 23.63
N THR A 219 -19.31 12.29 23.02
CA THR A 219 -20.28 11.81 22.00
C THR A 219 -19.67 11.35 20.69
N GLY A 220 -18.54 11.91 20.28
CA GLY A 220 -17.90 11.63 18.99
C GLY A 220 -16.90 10.49 19.07
N SER A 221 -17.14 9.40 18.35
CA SER A 221 -16.22 8.25 18.25
C SER A 221 -15.23 8.39 17.08
N ARG A 222 -14.02 7.84 17.24
CA ARG A 222 -12.92 7.96 16.27
C ARG A 222 -12.10 6.68 16.19
N TYR A 223 -11.29 6.57 15.12
CA TYR A 223 -10.23 5.56 15.04
C TYR A 223 -8.86 6.20 15.22
N PHE A 224 -7.97 5.49 15.90
CA PHE A 224 -6.54 5.69 15.81
C PHE A 224 -5.93 4.56 14.97
N ASP A 225 -5.08 4.91 14.03
CA ASP A 225 -4.31 3.97 13.22
C ASP A 225 -2.90 3.86 13.83
N PRO A 226 -2.55 2.73 14.48
CA PRO A 226 -1.27 2.59 15.17
C PRO A 226 -0.07 2.42 14.23
N VAL A 227 -0.29 2.12 12.95
CA VAL A 227 0.76 2.01 11.93
C VAL A 227 1.05 3.39 11.32
N ALA A 228 -0.01 4.13 10.96
CA ALA A 228 0.12 5.48 10.40
C ALA A 228 0.28 6.56 11.47
N HIS A 229 0.07 6.24 12.76
CA HIS A 229 0.08 7.15 13.90
C HIS A 229 -0.89 8.34 13.74
N THR A 230 -2.07 8.08 13.16
CA THR A 230 -3.04 9.14 12.82
C THR A 230 -4.44 8.84 13.37
N TRP A 231 -5.17 9.93 13.65
CA TRP A 231 -6.57 9.88 14.04
C TRP A 231 -7.50 10.13 12.86
N SER A 232 -8.62 9.42 12.82
CA SER A 232 -9.70 9.72 11.88
C SER A 232 -10.47 11.00 12.29
N SER A 233 -11.27 11.55 11.37
CA SER A 233 -12.42 12.39 11.73
C SER A 233 -13.42 11.61 12.60
N VAL A 234 -14.47 12.29 13.11
CA VAL A 234 -15.57 11.62 13.84
C VAL A 234 -16.22 10.58 12.90
N VAL A 235 -16.23 9.33 13.34
CA VAL A 235 -16.80 8.19 12.62
C VAL A 235 -18.29 8.06 12.89
N ALA A 236 -18.71 8.27 14.14
CA ALA A 236 -20.09 8.18 14.59
C ALA A 236 -20.28 9.04 15.84
N THR A 237 -21.53 9.49 16.06
CA THR A 237 -21.94 10.23 17.26
C THR A 237 -23.00 9.42 18.01
N THR A 238 -22.86 9.33 19.35
CA THR A 238 -23.85 8.64 20.21
C THR A 238 -25.21 9.33 20.16
N ASN A 239 -26.28 8.56 20.36
CA ASN A 239 -27.65 9.11 20.39
C ASN A 239 -28.05 9.67 21.77
N TYR A 240 -27.37 9.24 22.86
CA TYR A 240 -27.58 9.83 24.17
C TYR A 240 -27.15 11.29 24.18
N ASN A 241 -28.05 12.16 24.63
CA ASN A 241 -27.81 13.62 24.67
C ASN A 241 -26.94 14.02 25.86
N GLY A 242 -25.64 13.83 25.72
CA GLY A 242 -24.63 14.18 26.74
C GLY A 242 -23.44 13.23 26.74
N THR A 243 -22.50 13.51 27.63
CA THR A 243 -21.36 12.62 27.87
C THR A 243 -21.79 11.44 28.75
N ARG A 244 -21.25 10.26 28.49
CA ARG A 244 -21.42 9.09 29.34
C ARG A 244 -20.25 8.98 30.34
N THR A 245 -20.02 10.06 31.11
CA THR A 245 -18.97 10.10 32.12
C THR A 245 -19.13 8.92 33.08
N TYR A 246 -18.03 8.21 33.36
CA TYR A 246 -17.99 6.99 34.19
C TYR A 246 -19.05 5.92 33.87
N GLY A 247 -19.59 5.90 32.62
CA GLY A 247 -20.21 4.72 32.07
C GLY A 247 -19.13 3.76 31.57
N THR A 248 -19.50 2.59 31.06
CA THR A 248 -18.53 1.61 30.57
C THR A 248 -18.68 1.31 29.08
N SER A 249 -17.71 0.58 28.52
CA SER A 249 -17.69 0.15 27.14
C SER A 249 -17.09 -1.25 27.02
N VAL A 250 -17.68 -2.09 26.17
CA VAL A 250 -17.29 -3.48 25.97
C VAL A 250 -17.23 -3.79 24.50
N LEU A 251 -16.12 -4.37 24.01
CA LEU A 251 -16.08 -5.04 22.71
C LEU A 251 -16.73 -6.41 22.88
N LEU A 252 -17.91 -6.62 22.27
CA LEU A 252 -18.65 -7.88 22.37
C LEU A 252 -17.85 -9.05 21.78
N PRO A 253 -18.18 -10.31 22.17
CA PRO A 253 -17.41 -11.47 21.78
C PRO A 253 -17.17 -11.59 20.27
N LEU A 254 -15.92 -11.79 19.91
CA LEU A 254 -15.47 -12.06 18.55
C LEU A 254 -15.48 -13.57 18.33
N THR A 255 -16.41 -14.09 17.53
CA THR A 255 -16.58 -15.53 17.36
C THR A 255 -16.65 -15.95 15.89
N PRO A 256 -16.34 -17.23 15.56
CA PRO A 256 -16.55 -17.73 14.21
C PRO A 256 -18.01 -17.60 13.74
N ALA A 257 -18.98 -17.76 14.64
CA ALA A 257 -20.40 -17.68 14.33
C ALA A 257 -20.84 -16.26 13.87
N ASN A 258 -20.18 -15.20 14.36
CA ASN A 258 -20.43 -13.84 13.90
C ASN A 258 -19.35 -13.32 12.94
N ASN A 259 -18.50 -14.20 12.42
CA ASN A 259 -17.36 -13.87 11.55
C ASN A 259 -16.42 -12.81 12.15
N TYR A 260 -16.18 -12.92 13.46
CA TYR A 260 -15.36 -11.99 14.26
C TYR A 260 -15.76 -10.52 14.10
N LYS A 261 -17.04 -10.28 13.93
CA LYS A 261 -17.64 -8.96 13.72
C LYS A 261 -17.43 -8.05 14.94
N PRO A 262 -16.79 -6.89 14.81
CA PRO A 262 -16.55 -5.99 15.92
C PRO A 262 -17.78 -5.15 16.22
N VAL A 263 -18.46 -5.46 17.31
CA VAL A 263 -19.56 -4.66 17.86
C VAL A 263 -19.11 -4.12 19.21
N VAL A 264 -19.18 -2.80 19.40
CA VAL A 264 -18.91 -2.16 20.68
C VAL A 264 -20.22 -1.73 21.32
N MET A 265 -20.40 -2.10 22.59
CA MET A 265 -21.51 -1.73 23.44
C MET A 265 -21.05 -0.66 24.45
N ILE A 266 -21.80 0.42 24.62
CA ILE A 266 -21.63 1.39 25.71
C ILE A 266 -22.84 1.36 26.63
N LEU A 267 -22.57 1.47 27.94
CA LEU A 267 -23.58 1.31 28.98
C LEU A 267 -23.48 2.43 30.03
N GLY A 268 -24.64 2.94 30.47
CA GLY A 268 -24.74 3.86 31.62
C GLY A 268 -23.96 5.15 31.44
N GLY A 269 -23.52 5.71 32.55
CA GLY A 269 -22.76 6.96 32.65
C GLY A 269 -23.65 8.21 32.64
N GLY A 270 -23.00 9.38 32.77
CA GLY A 270 -23.67 10.65 32.95
C GLY A 270 -23.95 10.97 34.41
N ASN A 271 -24.24 12.23 34.75
CA ASN A 271 -24.61 12.67 36.11
C ASN A 271 -25.76 13.69 36.01
N PRO A 272 -27.02 13.35 36.36
CA PRO A 272 -27.47 12.03 36.84
C PRO A 272 -27.30 10.95 35.77
N SER A 273 -27.12 9.71 36.23
CA SER A 273 -26.79 8.60 35.34
C SER A 273 -27.97 8.10 34.52
N THR A 274 -27.68 7.39 33.43
CA THR A 274 -28.69 6.71 32.58
C THR A 274 -28.62 5.20 32.72
N ASN A 275 -29.76 4.53 32.48
CA ASN A 275 -29.82 3.07 32.28
C ASN A 275 -29.75 2.65 30.80
N THR A 276 -29.59 3.60 29.88
CA THR A 276 -29.58 3.29 28.44
C THR A 276 -28.26 2.65 27.99
N THR A 277 -28.34 1.85 26.95
CA THR A 277 -27.22 1.28 26.23
C THR A 277 -27.24 1.67 24.77
N GLU A 278 -26.08 1.71 24.12
CA GLU A 278 -25.97 1.87 22.68
C GLU A 278 -24.94 0.90 22.12
N PHE A 279 -25.15 0.52 20.86
CA PHE A 279 -24.30 -0.41 20.11
C PHE A 279 -23.86 0.22 18.81
N ILE A 280 -22.63 -0.09 18.41
CA ILE A 280 -22.10 0.26 17.10
C ILE A 280 -21.48 -0.98 16.43
N ASP A 281 -21.91 -1.25 15.21
CA ASP A 281 -21.33 -2.27 14.33
C ASP A 281 -20.24 -1.62 13.49
N LEU A 282 -18.98 -1.92 13.81
CA LEU A 282 -17.80 -1.35 13.15
C LEU A 282 -17.39 -2.11 11.87
N SER A 283 -18.14 -3.16 11.49
CA SER A 283 -18.02 -3.82 10.20
C SER A 283 -18.89 -3.18 9.11
N ALA A 284 -19.86 -2.35 9.50
CA ALA A 284 -20.74 -1.65 8.57
C ALA A 284 -19.97 -0.62 7.72
N ALA A 285 -20.36 -0.44 6.46
CA ALA A 285 -19.76 0.56 5.58
C ALA A 285 -19.87 2.00 6.13
N THR A 286 -20.95 2.27 6.89
CA THR A 286 -21.17 3.53 7.61
C THR A 286 -21.61 3.19 9.04
N PRO A 287 -20.65 3.04 9.99
CA PRO A 287 -20.97 2.72 11.37
C PRO A 287 -21.85 3.80 12.02
N LYS A 288 -22.86 3.38 12.77
CA LYS A 288 -23.76 4.27 13.50
C LYS A 288 -24.11 3.68 14.86
N TRP A 289 -24.16 4.52 15.89
CA TRP A 289 -24.69 4.14 17.18
C TRP A 289 -26.21 3.97 17.13
N ALA A 290 -26.72 2.94 17.79
CA ALA A 290 -28.14 2.65 17.94
C ALA A 290 -28.43 2.27 19.39
N PHE A 291 -29.58 2.75 19.94
CA PHE A 291 -30.01 2.34 21.26
C PHE A 291 -30.27 0.83 21.31
N GLY A 292 -29.89 0.23 22.41
CA GLY A 292 -30.18 -1.14 22.78
C GLY A 292 -31.19 -1.23 23.92
N PRO A 293 -31.35 -2.43 24.51
CA PRO A 293 -32.21 -2.60 25.69
C PRO A 293 -31.64 -1.86 26.90
N ASN A 294 -32.49 -1.36 27.74
CA ASN A 294 -32.11 -0.65 28.95
C ASN A 294 -31.74 -1.62 30.08
N MET A 295 -30.77 -1.27 30.90
CA MET A 295 -30.47 -1.91 32.17
C MET A 295 -31.64 -1.71 33.16
N SER A 296 -31.73 -2.52 34.20
CA SER A 296 -32.74 -2.41 35.22
C SER A 296 -32.67 -1.10 36.02
N GLN A 297 -31.47 -0.52 36.15
CA GLN A 297 -31.19 0.69 36.95
C GLN A 297 -30.23 1.61 36.18
N PRO A 298 -30.31 2.95 36.39
CA PRO A 298 -29.27 3.87 35.97
C PRO A 298 -27.98 3.61 36.74
N ARG A 299 -26.83 3.84 36.06
CA ARG A 299 -25.51 3.55 36.65
C ARG A 299 -24.44 4.54 36.14
N ILE A 300 -23.86 5.29 37.07
CA ILE A 300 -22.55 5.93 36.93
C ILE A 300 -21.52 5.10 37.72
N GLU A 301 -20.25 5.10 37.35
CA GLU A 301 -19.15 4.36 38.03
C GLU A 301 -19.37 2.84 38.04
N MET A 302 -20.03 2.34 37.04
CA MET A 302 -20.39 0.93 36.90
C MET A 302 -19.25 0.11 36.29
N ASN A 303 -19.33 -1.21 36.43
CA ASN A 303 -18.46 -2.15 35.77
C ASN A 303 -19.24 -3.02 34.78
N ALA A 304 -18.52 -3.58 33.79
CA ALA A 304 -19.06 -4.63 32.91
C ALA A 304 -17.98 -5.67 32.60
N THR A 305 -18.33 -6.95 32.83
CA THR A 305 -17.38 -8.07 32.66
C THR A 305 -17.95 -9.12 31.70
N ILE A 306 -17.14 -9.56 30.72
CA ILE A 306 -17.51 -10.63 29.79
C ILE A 306 -17.35 -11.98 30.48
N LEU A 307 -18.38 -12.84 30.36
CA LEU A 307 -18.41 -14.20 30.90
C LEU A 307 -18.03 -15.24 29.82
N PRO A 308 -17.59 -16.46 30.20
CA PRO A 308 -17.20 -17.50 29.23
C PRO A 308 -18.28 -17.92 28.22
N ASN A 309 -19.55 -17.73 28.56
CA ASN A 309 -20.68 -17.98 27.65
C ASN A 309 -21.00 -16.80 26.73
N GLY A 310 -20.17 -15.75 26.72
CA GLY A 310 -20.33 -14.57 25.87
C GLY A 310 -21.30 -13.53 26.38
N LYS A 311 -21.97 -13.75 27.51
CA LYS A 311 -22.81 -12.74 28.16
C LYS A 311 -21.97 -11.68 28.87
N VAL A 312 -22.55 -10.50 29.12
CA VAL A 312 -21.90 -9.39 29.80
C VAL A 312 -22.67 -9.08 31.09
N ILE A 313 -21.99 -9.17 32.23
CA ILE A 313 -22.58 -8.74 33.49
C ILE A 313 -22.27 -7.25 33.73
N ALA A 314 -23.32 -6.46 33.96
CA ALA A 314 -23.28 -5.04 34.30
C ALA A 314 -23.64 -4.88 35.77
N LEU A 315 -22.76 -4.27 36.59
CA LEU A 315 -22.88 -4.27 38.04
C LEU A 315 -22.26 -3.01 38.65
N GLY A 316 -22.67 -2.70 39.92
CA GLY A 316 -22.22 -1.52 40.65
C GLY A 316 -22.75 -0.21 40.10
N GLY A 317 -22.17 0.88 40.61
CA GLY A 317 -22.55 2.25 40.29
C GLY A 317 -23.72 2.74 41.14
N SER A 318 -24.19 3.93 40.79
CA SER A 318 -25.28 4.65 41.48
C SER A 318 -26.06 5.53 40.50
N LEU A 319 -27.17 6.13 40.96
CA LEU A 319 -27.89 7.12 40.19
C LEU A 319 -27.09 8.42 40.09
N ASN A 320 -26.52 8.87 41.19
CA ASN A 320 -25.69 10.07 41.29
C ASN A 320 -24.24 9.68 41.65
N ASP A 321 -23.30 10.56 41.33
CA ASP A 321 -21.86 10.38 41.52
C ASP A 321 -21.54 10.12 43.04
N GLU A 322 -20.81 9.03 43.32
CA GLU A 322 -20.40 8.61 44.69
C GLU A 322 -21.54 8.53 45.73
N ASP A 323 -22.81 8.33 45.32
CA ASP A 323 -23.98 8.33 46.20
C ASP A 323 -24.37 6.91 46.65
N THR A 324 -23.95 6.53 47.86
CA THR A 324 -24.34 5.25 48.48
C THR A 324 -25.85 5.09 48.71
N GLY A 325 -26.60 6.19 48.85
CA GLY A 325 -28.04 6.16 49.03
C GLY A 325 -28.80 5.74 47.78
N THR A 326 -28.19 5.92 46.60
CA THR A 326 -28.73 5.52 45.31
C THR A 326 -27.94 4.40 44.66
N ALA A 327 -27.11 3.67 45.37
CA ALA A 327 -26.28 2.59 44.86
C ALA A 327 -27.10 1.49 44.15
N SER A 328 -26.62 1.10 42.98
CA SER A 328 -27.24 0.07 42.14
C SER A 328 -26.75 -1.32 42.55
N LEU A 329 -27.44 -1.92 43.54
CA LEU A 329 -27.08 -3.24 44.07
C LEU A 329 -27.50 -4.44 43.19
N ASN A 330 -28.53 -4.31 42.34
CA ASN A 330 -28.91 -5.38 41.41
C ASN A 330 -27.94 -5.42 40.25
N ALA A 331 -27.48 -6.61 39.91
CA ALA A 331 -26.67 -6.83 38.73
C ALA A 331 -27.54 -7.21 37.52
N ASP A 332 -27.18 -6.75 36.33
CA ASP A 332 -27.86 -7.02 35.07
C ASP A 332 -26.98 -7.90 34.16
N LEU A 333 -27.56 -8.95 33.58
CA LEU A 333 -26.86 -9.85 32.68
C LEU A 333 -27.37 -9.64 31.24
N TYR A 334 -26.57 -9.04 30.41
CA TYR A 334 -26.85 -8.85 28.98
C TYR A 334 -26.51 -10.10 28.17
N ASP A 335 -27.47 -10.56 27.37
CA ASP A 335 -27.28 -11.65 26.41
C ASP A 335 -27.22 -11.07 24.98
N PRO A 336 -26.07 -11.13 24.30
CA PRO A 336 -25.93 -10.58 22.96
C PRO A 336 -26.67 -11.37 21.88
N VAL A 337 -27.09 -12.63 22.16
CA VAL A 337 -27.85 -13.45 21.21
C VAL A 337 -29.31 -13.03 21.17
N SER A 338 -29.94 -12.89 22.35
CA SER A 338 -31.32 -12.42 22.46
C SER A 338 -31.48 -10.90 22.47
N ASN A 339 -30.38 -10.17 22.64
CA ASN A 339 -30.37 -8.72 22.83
C ASN A 339 -31.25 -8.25 23.97
N THR A 340 -31.15 -8.89 25.14
CA THR A 340 -31.94 -8.61 26.31
C THR A 340 -31.12 -8.61 27.58
N PHE A 341 -31.62 -7.89 28.62
CA PHE A 341 -31.12 -8.02 30.00
C PHE A 341 -31.96 -8.95 30.81
N SER A 342 -31.32 -9.69 31.70
CA SER A 342 -31.94 -10.46 32.78
C SER A 342 -31.25 -10.14 34.10
N SER A 343 -31.85 -10.51 35.22
CA SER A 343 -31.25 -10.30 36.54
C SER A 343 -30.06 -11.24 36.75
N ALA A 344 -28.98 -10.73 37.35
CA ALA A 344 -27.84 -11.47 37.88
C ALA A 344 -27.79 -11.41 39.42
N GLY A 345 -28.94 -11.27 40.06
CA GLY A 345 -29.08 -11.18 41.51
C GLY A 345 -28.65 -9.84 42.07
N ARG A 346 -28.44 -9.82 43.39
CA ARG A 346 -28.11 -8.60 44.16
C ARG A 346 -26.83 -8.82 44.98
N ASN A 347 -25.86 -7.94 44.82
CA ASN A 347 -24.67 -7.87 45.63
C ASN A 347 -24.98 -7.21 47.00
N GLY A 348 -24.14 -7.41 48.01
CA GLY A 348 -24.38 -6.98 49.40
C GLY A 348 -24.00 -5.52 49.67
N TYR A 349 -23.05 -4.97 48.92
CA TYR A 349 -22.40 -3.70 49.28
C TYR A 349 -22.42 -2.70 48.13
N ALA A 350 -22.48 -1.40 48.44
CA ALA A 350 -22.40 -0.33 47.45
C ALA A 350 -21.01 -0.34 46.76
N ARG A 351 -21.00 -0.44 45.45
CA ARG A 351 -19.79 -0.46 44.62
C ARG A 351 -19.80 0.75 43.71
N LEU A 352 -19.14 1.80 44.17
CA LEU A 352 -19.12 3.14 43.58
C LEU A 352 -17.77 3.36 42.87
N TYR A 353 -17.32 4.60 42.83
CA TYR A 353 -16.04 5.03 42.27
C TYR A 353 -14.86 4.15 42.73
N HIS A 354 -13.94 3.77 41.82
CA HIS A 354 -12.85 2.82 42.08
C HIS A 354 -13.30 1.37 42.39
N SER A 355 -14.55 1.00 42.13
CA SER A 355 -14.90 -0.43 42.18
C SER A 355 -14.36 -1.15 40.96
N ASN A 356 -14.02 -2.44 41.09
CA ASN A 356 -13.48 -3.29 40.06
C ASN A 356 -14.18 -4.63 40.03
N SER A 357 -14.61 -5.06 38.83
CA SER A 357 -15.11 -6.40 38.57
C SER A 357 -14.21 -7.15 37.59
N LEU A 358 -13.89 -8.41 37.90
CA LEU A 358 -12.86 -9.16 37.18
C LEU A 358 -13.26 -10.63 37.06
N LEU A 359 -13.27 -11.20 35.83
CA LEU A 359 -13.47 -12.61 35.63
C LEU A 359 -12.26 -13.42 36.13
N LEU A 360 -12.51 -14.40 37.00
CA LEU A 360 -11.50 -15.29 37.55
C LEU A 360 -11.37 -16.60 36.75
N PRO A 361 -10.27 -17.34 36.88
CA PRO A 361 -10.04 -18.60 36.16
C PRO A 361 -11.08 -19.69 36.46
N ASP A 362 -11.72 -19.63 37.63
CA ASP A 362 -12.82 -20.56 37.98
C ASP A 362 -14.18 -20.18 37.37
N ALA A 363 -14.20 -19.19 36.47
CA ALA A 363 -15.38 -18.65 35.78
C ALA A 363 -16.37 -17.90 36.71
N THR A 364 -15.93 -17.51 37.90
CA THR A 364 -16.64 -16.57 38.78
C THR A 364 -16.18 -15.13 38.52
N VAL A 365 -16.88 -14.13 39.10
CA VAL A 365 -16.53 -12.73 38.96
C VAL A 365 -16.20 -12.15 40.35
N LEU A 366 -14.95 -11.70 40.51
CA LEU A 366 -14.51 -10.93 41.68
C LEU A 366 -15.10 -9.52 41.59
N PHE A 367 -15.59 -8.98 42.73
CA PHE A 367 -16.09 -7.63 42.83
C PHE A 367 -15.58 -6.98 44.12
N VAL A 368 -14.78 -5.93 43.97
CA VAL A 368 -14.05 -5.28 45.06
C VAL A 368 -14.09 -3.77 44.95
N GLY A 369 -13.83 -3.08 46.07
CA GLY A 369 -13.66 -1.64 46.08
C GLY A 369 -14.97 -0.86 46.00
N GLY A 370 -14.81 0.43 45.71
CA GLY A 370 -15.86 1.46 45.73
C GLY A 370 -15.57 2.49 46.80
N ASN A 371 -15.49 3.77 46.41
CA ASN A 371 -15.26 4.89 47.32
C ASN A 371 -16.56 5.62 47.58
N PRO A 372 -17.13 5.55 48.79
CA PRO A 372 -18.26 6.39 49.18
C PRO A 372 -17.86 7.84 49.49
N ALA A 373 -16.59 8.08 49.75
CA ALA A 373 -16.00 9.40 49.92
C ALA A 373 -14.47 9.32 49.81
N ARG A 374 -13.81 10.43 49.49
CA ARG A 374 -12.35 10.50 49.38
C ARG A 374 -11.66 9.99 50.66
N GLY A 375 -10.67 9.11 50.49
CA GLY A 375 -9.90 8.47 51.53
C GLY A 375 -10.60 7.32 52.26
N THR A 376 -11.79 6.93 51.83
CA THR A 376 -12.51 5.73 52.28
C THR A 376 -12.75 4.76 51.11
N TYR A 377 -12.98 3.47 51.42
CA TYR A 377 -13.32 2.47 50.37
C TYR A 377 -14.09 1.31 50.99
N GLU A 378 -14.85 0.58 50.20
CA GLU A 378 -15.55 -0.62 50.57
C GLU A 378 -14.55 -1.80 50.69
N GLN A 379 -14.40 -2.35 51.88
CA GLN A 379 -13.40 -3.38 52.17
C GLN A 379 -13.85 -4.82 51.87
N HIS A 380 -15.15 -5.07 51.75
CA HIS A 380 -15.64 -6.43 51.56
C HIS A 380 -15.24 -6.91 50.14
N ILE A 381 -14.83 -8.17 50.05
CA ILE A 381 -14.59 -8.88 48.81
C ILE A 381 -15.82 -9.69 48.51
N GLU A 382 -16.46 -9.50 47.34
CA GLU A 382 -17.60 -10.30 46.87
C GLU A 382 -17.19 -11.10 45.67
N VAL A 383 -17.75 -12.30 45.54
CA VAL A 383 -17.62 -13.16 44.36
C VAL A 383 -19.02 -13.54 43.86
N TYR A 384 -19.22 -13.31 42.58
CA TYR A 384 -20.42 -13.74 41.87
C TYR A 384 -20.15 -15.05 41.15
N SER A 385 -20.96 -16.10 41.48
CA SER A 385 -21.01 -17.37 40.78
C SER A 385 -22.14 -17.32 39.74
N PRO A 386 -21.89 -17.24 38.46
CA PRO A 386 -22.90 -17.13 37.42
C PRO A 386 -23.83 -18.36 37.34
N ALA A 387 -25.05 -18.14 36.85
CA ALA A 387 -26.12 -19.16 36.80
C ALA A 387 -25.70 -20.43 36.05
N TYR A 388 -24.80 -20.34 35.06
CA TYR A 388 -24.30 -21.53 34.32
C TYR A 388 -23.47 -22.50 35.18
N LEU A 389 -23.06 -22.11 36.40
CA LEU A 389 -22.36 -22.99 37.33
C LEU A 389 -23.31 -23.86 38.19
N PHE A 390 -24.62 -23.71 38.01
CA PHE A 390 -25.62 -24.38 38.82
C PHE A 390 -26.57 -25.26 38.00
N ASN A 391 -26.96 -26.41 38.54
CA ASN A 391 -28.05 -27.23 38.05
C ASN A 391 -29.41 -26.57 38.37
N ALA A 392 -30.47 -27.03 37.74
CA ALA A 392 -31.82 -26.50 37.96
C ALA A 392 -32.31 -26.63 39.43
N ASP A 393 -31.73 -27.55 40.20
CA ASP A 393 -32.03 -27.73 41.64
C ASP A 393 -31.16 -26.78 42.53
N GLY A 394 -30.28 -25.96 41.94
CA GLY A 394 -29.37 -25.06 42.63
C GLY A 394 -28.08 -25.71 43.13
N SER A 395 -27.87 -26.99 42.91
CA SER A 395 -26.55 -27.61 43.18
C SER A 395 -25.51 -27.20 42.12
N MET A 396 -24.23 -27.30 42.47
CA MET A 396 -23.16 -27.03 41.49
C MET A 396 -23.20 -28.00 40.32
N ALA A 397 -23.18 -27.47 39.12
CA ALA A 397 -23.16 -28.28 37.88
C ALA A 397 -21.79 -28.98 37.69
N THR A 398 -21.84 -30.17 37.13
CA THR A 398 -20.61 -30.88 36.72
C THR A 398 -19.94 -30.12 35.58
N ARG A 399 -18.74 -29.66 35.81
CA ARG A 399 -17.96 -28.86 34.88
C ARG A 399 -17.10 -29.75 33.99
N PRO A 400 -16.94 -29.40 32.70
CA PRO A 400 -15.93 -30.06 31.88
C PRO A 400 -14.54 -29.75 32.43
N SER A 401 -13.60 -30.70 32.26
CA SER A 401 -12.26 -30.56 32.77
C SER A 401 -11.25 -30.42 31.65
N ILE A 402 -10.24 -29.56 31.83
CA ILE A 402 -9.07 -29.43 30.97
C ILE A 402 -7.91 -30.08 31.72
N THR A 403 -7.39 -31.20 31.21
CA THR A 403 -6.30 -31.94 31.86
C THR A 403 -4.92 -31.52 31.38
N SER A 404 -4.81 -31.00 30.15
CA SER A 404 -3.55 -30.45 29.61
C SER A 404 -3.81 -29.50 28.44
N VAL A 405 -2.96 -28.47 28.32
CA VAL A 405 -2.85 -27.52 27.23
C VAL A 405 -1.38 -27.40 26.82
N PRO A 406 -1.05 -26.84 25.62
CA PRO A 406 0.34 -26.56 25.27
C PRO A 406 1.05 -25.72 26.33
N SER A 407 2.26 -26.12 26.71
CA SER A 407 3.13 -25.36 27.62
C SER A 407 3.99 -24.31 26.90
N SER A 408 4.11 -24.42 25.57
CA SER A 408 4.78 -23.43 24.71
C SER A 408 3.76 -22.47 24.10
N GLY A 409 4.24 -21.33 23.60
CA GLY A 409 3.38 -20.36 22.91
C GLY A 409 2.69 -20.99 21.69
N ILE A 410 1.44 -20.57 21.46
CA ILE A 410 0.59 -21.02 20.35
C ILE A 410 0.70 -19.99 19.22
N GLY A 411 1.07 -20.43 18.03
CA GLY A 411 1.11 -19.60 16.83
C GLY A 411 -0.29 -19.33 16.29
N TYR A 412 -0.48 -18.16 15.67
CA TYR A 412 -1.75 -17.80 15.02
C TYR A 412 -2.10 -18.75 13.87
N GLY A 413 -3.40 -19.10 13.77
CA GLY A 413 -3.91 -20.02 12.75
C GLY A 413 -3.49 -21.48 12.91
N SER A 414 -2.61 -21.80 13.86
CA SER A 414 -2.18 -23.16 14.10
C SER A 414 -3.26 -24.00 14.80
N VAL A 415 -3.19 -25.32 14.64
CA VAL A 415 -4.03 -26.26 15.40
C VAL A 415 -3.23 -26.75 16.61
N PHE A 416 -3.80 -26.63 17.79
CA PHE A 416 -3.22 -27.14 19.03
C PHE A 416 -4.18 -28.09 19.76
N GLN A 417 -3.63 -28.93 20.61
CA GLN A 417 -4.41 -29.94 21.33
C GLN A 417 -4.76 -29.50 22.76
N VAL A 418 -6.02 -29.69 23.13
CA VAL A 418 -6.51 -29.56 24.50
C VAL A 418 -6.97 -30.92 24.96
N GLN A 419 -6.32 -31.48 25.97
CA GLN A 419 -6.69 -32.75 26.54
C GLN A 419 -7.89 -32.58 27.49
N THR A 420 -8.96 -33.33 27.23
CA THR A 420 -10.18 -33.33 28.04
C THR A 420 -10.94 -34.65 27.92
N PRO A 421 -11.33 -35.31 29.02
CA PRO A 421 -12.16 -36.50 28.95
C PRO A 421 -13.60 -36.18 28.43
N ASP A 422 -13.98 -34.90 28.44
CA ASP A 422 -15.31 -34.40 28.08
C ASP A 422 -15.44 -34.01 26.60
N ALA A 423 -14.45 -34.31 25.75
CA ALA A 423 -14.33 -33.86 24.37
C ALA A 423 -15.62 -34.02 23.55
N ALA A 424 -16.33 -35.12 23.72
CA ALA A 424 -17.60 -35.39 23.00
C ALA A 424 -18.74 -34.47 23.42
N ASN A 425 -18.69 -33.85 24.60
CA ASN A 425 -19.73 -32.99 25.15
C ASN A 425 -19.42 -31.49 25.05
N ILE A 426 -18.27 -31.13 24.51
CA ILE A 426 -17.87 -29.70 24.38
C ILE A 426 -18.62 -29.09 23.19
N SER A 427 -19.26 -27.94 23.44
CA SER A 427 -19.98 -27.13 22.45
C SER A 427 -19.26 -25.84 22.07
N SER A 428 -18.36 -25.36 22.95
CA SER A 428 -17.63 -24.11 22.70
C SER A 428 -16.24 -24.14 23.34
N ALA A 429 -15.25 -23.57 22.64
CA ALA A 429 -13.91 -23.29 23.15
C ALA A 429 -13.63 -21.80 22.96
N VAL A 430 -13.28 -21.10 24.04
CA VAL A 430 -13.10 -19.65 24.03
C VAL A 430 -11.84 -19.23 24.73
N LEU A 431 -11.20 -18.18 24.21
CA LEU A 431 -10.11 -17.47 24.86
C LEU A 431 -10.67 -16.18 25.46
N ILE A 432 -10.39 -15.92 26.72
CA ILE A 432 -10.69 -14.64 27.35
C ILE A 432 -9.40 -14.05 27.89
N ARG A 433 -9.09 -12.83 27.44
CA ARG A 433 -7.94 -12.12 27.94
C ARG A 433 -8.16 -11.69 29.38
N PRO A 434 -7.16 -11.86 30.28
CA PRO A 434 -7.25 -11.38 31.66
C PRO A 434 -7.61 -9.91 31.70
N GLY A 435 -8.61 -9.53 32.53
CA GLY A 435 -9.07 -8.16 32.64
C GLY A 435 -8.11 -7.27 33.42
N ALA A 436 -8.20 -5.95 33.17
CA ALA A 436 -7.49 -4.88 33.87
C ALA A 436 -8.46 -3.69 34.12
N PRO A 437 -9.46 -3.86 35.00
CA PRO A 437 -10.46 -2.84 35.25
C PRO A 437 -9.94 -1.72 36.18
N THR A 438 -10.37 -0.50 35.85
CA THR A 438 -10.32 0.69 36.70
C THR A 438 -11.34 1.70 36.22
N HIS A 439 -11.89 2.52 37.10
CA HIS A 439 -12.72 3.70 36.80
C HIS A 439 -13.81 3.40 35.74
N ALA A 440 -14.58 2.33 35.94
CA ALA A 440 -15.66 1.89 35.05
C ALA A 440 -15.21 1.36 33.68
N PHE A 441 -13.95 1.09 33.45
CA PHE A 441 -13.48 0.55 32.16
C PHE A 441 -12.44 -0.55 32.38
N ASP A 442 -12.62 -1.69 31.71
CA ASP A 442 -11.63 -2.78 31.63
C ASP A 442 -10.80 -2.63 30.36
N MET A 443 -9.51 -2.33 30.53
CA MET A 443 -8.58 -2.02 29.43
C MET A 443 -8.16 -3.26 28.62
N GLU A 444 -8.38 -4.46 29.17
CA GLU A 444 -7.82 -5.71 28.62
C GLU A 444 -8.88 -6.70 28.13
N GLN A 445 -10.08 -6.71 28.73
CA GLN A 445 -11.02 -7.77 28.47
C GLN A 445 -11.36 -7.94 26.99
N ARG A 446 -11.24 -9.19 26.53
CA ARG A 446 -11.53 -9.58 25.14
C ARG A 446 -11.88 -11.05 25.11
N MET A 447 -12.98 -11.41 24.50
CA MET A 447 -13.37 -12.79 24.26
C MET A 447 -13.25 -13.15 22.80
N VAL A 448 -12.56 -14.26 22.50
CA VAL A 448 -12.38 -14.80 21.14
C VAL A 448 -12.84 -16.25 21.13
N GLY A 449 -13.87 -16.55 20.35
CA GLY A 449 -14.31 -17.91 20.09
C GLY A 449 -13.40 -18.62 19.09
N MET A 450 -13.25 -19.94 19.25
CA MET A 450 -12.40 -20.76 18.38
C MET A 450 -13.20 -21.91 17.77
N THR A 451 -12.77 -22.36 16.59
CA THR A 451 -13.25 -23.61 15.99
C THR A 451 -12.44 -24.79 16.52
N PHE A 452 -13.05 -25.96 16.59
CA PHE A 452 -12.35 -27.16 17.01
C PHE A 452 -13.00 -28.41 16.41
N SER A 453 -12.28 -29.53 16.44
CA SER A 453 -12.81 -30.86 16.18
C SER A 453 -12.54 -31.78 17.40
N ALA A 454 -13.53 -32.60 17.76
CA ALA A 454 -13.41 -33.52 18.88
C ALA A 454 -12.83 -34.87 18.44
N GLY A 455 -11.83 -35.34 19.21
CA GLY A 455 -11.27 -36.71 19.14
C GLY A 455 -11.52 -37.49 20.45
N SER A 456 -10.92 -38.63 20.59
CA SER A 456 -11.03 -39.44 21.83
C SER A 456 -10.16 -38.81 22.92
N GLY A 457 -10.83 -38.13 23.89
CA GLY A 457 -10.13 -37.51 25.03
C GLY A 457 -9.37 -36.20 24.68
N VAL A 458 -9.57 -35.66 23.47
CA VAL A 458 -8.83 -34.50 22.98
C VAL A 458 -9.68 -33.62 22.08
N LEU A 459 -9.45 -32.29 22.14
CA LEU A 459 -9.92 -31.33 21.14
C LEU A 459 -8.74 -30.82 20.32
N ASN A 460 -8.87 -30.82 18.99
CA ASN A 460 -7.97 -30.12 18.10
C ASN A 460 -8.55 -28.74 17.84
N VAL A 461 -8.00 -27.73 18.48
CA VAL A 461 -8.52 -26.36 18.49
C VAL A 461 -7.70 -25.52 17.52
N THR A 462 -8.37 -24.75 16.66
CA THR A 462 -7.72 -23.79 15.76
C THR A 462 -7.55 -22.44 16.46
N ALA A 463 -6.32 -21.98 16.60
CA ALA A 463 -5.99 -20.68 17.17
C ALA A 463 -6.59 -19.54 16.34
N PRO A 464 -6.82 -18.35 16.92
CA PRO A 464 -7.21 -17.16 16.16
C PRO A 464 -6.30 -16.92 14.97
N SER A 465 -6.86 -16.48 13.85
CA SER A 465 -6.12 -16.39 12.58
C SER A 465 -5.03 -15.32 12.55
N ASN A 466 -5.11 -14.31 13.42
CA ASN A 466 -4.12 -13.24 13.49
C ASN A 466 -4.21 -12.46 14.82
N SER A 467 -3.19 -11.66 15.08
CA SER A 467 -3.04 -10.85 16.28
C SER A 467 -4.01 -9.66 16.40
N LYS A 468 -4.65 -9.24 15.32
CA LYS A 468 -5.68 -8.17 15.37
C LYS A 468 -6.98 -8.68 16.00
N ILE A 469 -7.30 -9.97 15.82
CA ILE A 469 -8.43 -10.63 16.48
C ILE A 469 -8.11 -10.88 17.95
N ALA A 470 -6.93 -11.39 18.24
CA ALA A 470 -6.45 -11.73 19.58
C ALA A 470 -5.01 -11.22 19.76
N PRO A 471 -4.76 -10.05 20.37
CA PRO A 471 -3.40 -9.55 20.63
C PRO A 471 -2.52 -10.59 21.33
N PRO A 472 -1.20 -10.60 21.07
CA PRO A 472 -0.31 -11.57 21.71
C PRO A 472 -0.33 -11.46 23.22
N GLY A 473 -0.10 -12.57 23.89
CA GLY A 473 -0.10 -12.66 25.37
C GLY A 473 -0.90 -13.82 25.90
N TYR A 474 -1.13 -13.80 27.20
CA TYR A 474 -1.82 -14.87 27.91
C TYR A 474 -3.35 -14.70 27.84
N TYR A 475 -4.01 -15.85 27.72
CA TYR A 475 -5.47 -15.96 27.71
C TYR A 475 -5.92 -17.09 28.62
N MET A 476 -7.07 -16.94 29.27
CA MET A 476 -7.83 -17.99 29.92
C MET A 476 -8.56 -18.78 28.83
N LEU A 477 -8.20 -20.05 28.64
CA LEU A 477 -8.92 -20.98 27.79
C LEU A 477 -10.02 -21.65 28.59
N PHE A 478 -11.27 -21.41 28.20
CA PHE A 478 -12.44 -22.09 28.73
C PHE A 478 -13.03 -23.06 27.70
N LEU A 479 -13.48 -24.23 28.18
CA LEU A 479 -14.35 -25.14 27.46
C LEU A 479 -15.74 -25.05 28.05
N LEU A 480 -16.77 -24.97 27.20
CA LEU A 480 -18.17 -25.02 27.63
C LEU A 480 -18.80 -26.27 27.07
N ASN A 481 -19.55 -27.02 27.92
CA ASN A 481 -20.32 -28.17 27.49
C ASN A 481 -21.63 -27.72 26.82
N SER A 482 -22.41 -28.68 26.33
CA SER A 482 -23.71 -28.45 25.66
C SER A 482 -24.77 -27.80 26.56
N ALA A 483 -24.62 -27.88 27.88
CA ALA A 483 -25.48 -27.18 28.85
C ALA A 483 -24.99 -25.74 29.14
N GLY A 484 -23.88 -25.31 28.53
CA GLY A 484 -23.28 -23.99 28.74
C GLY A 484 -22.45 -23.87 30.00
N VAL A 485 -22.17 -24.96 30.71
CA VAL A 485 -21.33 -24.98 31.93
C VAL A 485 -19.87 -24.82 31.52
N ALA A 486 -19.20 -23.83 32.10
CA ALA A 486 -17.80 -23.55 31.81
C ALA A 486 -16.83 -24.40 32.62
N SER A 487 -15.72 -24.83 32.04
CA SER A 487 -14.55 -25.41 32.73
C SER A 487 -13.92 -24.41 33.71
N ILE A 488 -13.00 -24.89 34.55
CA ILE A 488 -11.95 -24.04 35.11
C ILE A 488 -11.00 -23.74 33.93
N ALA A 489 -10.54 -22.48 33.80
CA ALA A 489 -9.63 -22.10 32.74
C ALA A 489 -8.23 -22.66 32.93
N GLN A 490 -7.57 -22.92 31.80
CA GLN A 490 -6.12 -23.04 31.74
C GLN A 490 -5.54 -21.83 31.01
N PHE A 491 -4.41 -21.31 31.48
CA PHE A 491 -3.74 -20.23 30.76
C PHE A 491 -2.97 -20.79 29.57
N VAL A 492 -3.18 -20.16 28.40
CA VAL A 492 -2.42 -20.39 27.17
C VAL A 492 -1.85 -19.09 26.67
N GLN A 493 -0.69 -19.13 26.03
CA GLN A 493 -0.05 -17.92 25.49
C GLN A 493 -0.16 -17.93 23.97
N LEU A 494 -0.74 -16.87 23.40
CA LEU A 494 -0.59 -16.56 21.99
C LEU A 494 0.72 -15.81 21.81
N THR A 495 1.64 -16.37 21.03
CA THR A 495 2.91 -15.72 20.75
C THR A 495 2.75 -14.68 19.64
N PRO A 496 3.51 -13.55 19.68
CA PRO A 496 3.65 -12.72 18.50
C PRO A 496 4.01 -13.61 17.33
N ALA A 497 3.40 -13.39 16.17
CA ALA A 497 3.95 -13.98 14.96
C ALA A 497 5.44 -13.60 14.93
N PRO A 498 6.38 -14.51 14.62
CA PRO A 498 7.75 -14.13 14.34
C PRO A 498 7.70 -12.92 13.40
N ALA A 499 8.59 -11.94 13.58
CA ALA A 499 8.66 -10.83 12.65
C ALA A 499 8.78 -11.44 11.25
N ASP A 500 7.85 -11.09 10.39
CA ASP A 500 7.78 -11.61 9.03
C ASP A 500 9.12 -11.32 8.32
N ILE A 501 9.76 -12.36 7.80
CA ILE A 501 11.06 -12.25 7.15
C ILE A 501 10.80 -11.97 5.68
N PRO A 502 11.26 -10.81 5.13
CA PRO A 502 11.04 -10.51 3.74
C PRO A 502 11.53 -11.61 2.80
N PRO A 503 10.85 -11.86 1.70
CA PRO A 503 11.24 -12.86 0.71
C PRO A 503 12.50 -12.44 -0.03
N THR A 504 13.16 -13.40 -0.68
CA THR A 504 14.33 -13.17 -1.53
C THR A 504 14.03 -13.66 -2.94
N GLY A 505 14.22 -12.78 -3.94
CA GLY A 505 14.11 -13.10 -5.35
C GLY A 505 15.43 -13.62 -5.93
N THR A 506 15.35 -14.41 -6.99
CA THR A 506 16.51 -14.88 -7.76
C THR A 506 16.19 -14.87 -9.25
N ILE A 507 17.03 -14.23 -10.06
CA ILE A 507 16.96 -14.33 -11.52
C ILE A 507 17.76 -15.55 -11.97
N SER A 508 17.08 -16.59 -12.42
CA SER A 508 17.66 -17.84 -12.88
C SER A 508 18.16 -17.73 -14.32
N SER A 509 17.47 -16.97 -15.17
CA SER A 509 17.88 -16.67 -16.54
C SER A 509 17.57 -15.22 -16.86
N PRO A 510 18.50 -14.50 -17.52
CA PRO A 510 19.88 -14.92 -17.79
C PRO A 510 20.70 -15.02 -16.49
N ALA A 511 21.64 -15.96 -16.43
CA ALA A 511 22.45 -16.20 -15.23
C ALA A 511 23.40 -15.03 -14.89
N THR A 512 23.83 -14.28 -15.92
CA THR A 512 24.71 -13.10 -15.82
C THR A 512 24.17 -11.98 -16.70
N ASP A 513 24.76 -10.81 -16.62
CA ASP A 513 24.55 -9.71 -17.57
C ASP A 513 24.77 -10.16 -18.99
N VAL A 514 23.99 -9.64 -19.95
CA VAL A 514 24.04 -10.06 -21.36
C VAL A 514 24.27 -8.88 -22.29
N THR A 515 24.94 -9.19 -23.42
CA THR A 515 25.09 -8.26 -24.53
C THR A 515 24.42 -8.89 -25.75
N ILE A 516 23.52 -8.13 -26.38
CA ILE A 516 22.76 -8.53 -27.58
C ILE A 516 22.81 -7.44 -28.62
N THR A 517 22.26 -7.74 -29.79
CA THR A 517 22.04 -6.76 -30.85
C THR A 517 20.57 -6.35 -30.87
N ALA A 518 20.27 -5.11 -31.25
CA ALA A 518 18.92 -4.59 -31.37
C ALA A 518 18.02 -5.51 -32.22
N GLY A 519 16.83 -5.80 -31.72
CA GLY A 519 15.88 -6.76 -32.29
C GLY A 519 16.01 -8.19 -31.75
N GLN A 520 17.03 -8.53 -30.98
CA GLN A 520 17.15 -9.84 -30.35
C GLN A 520 16.37 -9.93 -29.04
N ALA A 521 16.02 -11.16 -28.67
CA ALA A 521 15.29 -11.46 -27.42
C ALA A 521 16.26 -11.99 -26.35
N VAL A 522 15.95 -11.66 -25.09
CA VAL A 522 16.55 -12.26 -23.90
C VAL A 522 15.48 -13.05 -23.18
N PHE A 523 15.78 -14.32 -22.84
CA PHE A 523 14.87 -15.16 -22.07
C PHE A 523 15.02 -14.90 -20.57
N PHE A 524 13.91 -14.58 -19.88
CA PHE A 524 13.89 -14.35 -18.43
C PHE A 524 13.12 -15.43 -17.69
N SER A 525 13.69 -15.89 -16.59
CA SER A 525 13.04 -16.72 -15.58
C SER A 525 13.62 -16.40 -14.21
N GLY A 526 12.79 -16.54 -13.18
CA GLY A 526 13.18 -16.30 -11.80
C GLY A 526 12.40 -17.17 -10.84
N SER A 527 12.82 -17.12 -9.59
CA SER A 527 12.15 -17.76 -8.46
C SER A 527 12.20 -16.83 -7.25
N GLY A 528 11.37 -17.12 -6.25
CA GLY A 528 11.43 -16.51 -4.94
C GLY A 528 11.44 -17.56 -3.87
N SER A 529 12.06 -17.27 -2.74
CA SER A 529 12.01 -18.05 -1.52
C SER A 529 11.68 -17.15 -0.34
N ASP A 530 10.90 -17.69 0.58
CA ASP A 530 10.50 -17.02 1.81
C ASP A 530 10.81 -17.97 2.97
N PRO A 531 11.59 -17.54 3.98
CA PRO A 531 12.02 -18.39 5.08
C PRO A 531 10.89 -18.86 6.02
N ASP A 532 9.82 -18.06 6.15
CA ASP A 532 8.73 -18.29 7.11
C ASP A 532 7.33 -18.22 6.48
N GLY A 533 7.25 -18.08 5.13
CA GLY A 533 5.99 -18.02 4.40
C GLY A 533 6.06 -18.61 2.99
N THR A 534 5.33 -18.00 2.07
CA THR A 534 5.24 -18.39 0.66
C THR A 534 5.21 -17.15 -0.24
N ILE A 535 5.73 -17.28 -1.47
CA ILE A 535 5.66 -16.20 -2.46
C ILE A 535 4.22 -16.08 -2.99
N SER A 536 3.64 -14.91 -2.83
CA SER A 536 2.30 -14.56 -3.33
C SER A 536 2.31 -13.91 -4.71
N ALA A 537 3.38 -13.17 -5.07
CA ALA A 537 3.44 -12.46 -6.34
C ALA A 537 4.87 -12.27 -6.87
N TYR A 538 4.96 -12.17 -8.20
CA TYR A 538 6.16 -11.78 -8.95
C TYR A 538 5.87 -10.48 -9.71
N SER A 539 6.86 -9.60 -9.76
CA SER A 539 6.78 -8.35 -10.52
C SER A 539 8.10 -8.10 -11.24
N TRP A 540 8.09 -8.22 -12.56
CA TRP A 540 9.22 -7.90 -13.40
C TRP A 540 9.05 -6.54 -14.06
N THR A 541 10.16 -5.82 -14.20
CA THR A 541 10.27 -4.62 -15.03
C THR A 541 11.38 -4.79 -16.05
N PHE A 542 11.08 -4.44 -17.32
CA PHE A 542 12.00 -4.54 -18.45
C PHE A 542 12.06 -3.19 -19.20
N PRO A 543 12.77 -2.17 -18.66
CA PRO A 543 12.92 -0.91 -19.35
C PRO A 543 13.52 -1.13 -20.76
N GLY A 544 12.92 -0.54 -21.80
CA GLY A 544 13.32 -0.71 -23.18
C GLY A 544 13.01 -2.07 -23.83
N GLY A 545 12.45 -3.01 -23.07
CA GLY A 545 12.03 -4.33 -23.58
C GLY A 545 10.56 -4.39 -23.95
N SER A 546 10.18 -5.41 -24.68
CA SER A 546 8.79 -5.75 -25.02
C SER A 546 8.55 -7.24 -24.73
N PRO A 547 7.66 -7.61 -23.77
CA PRO A 547 6.87 -6.72 -22.92
C PRO A 547 7.72 -5.88 -21.94
N THR A 548 7.17 -4.78 -21.42
CA THR A 548 7.85 -3.91 -20.45
C THR A 548 7.74 -4.38 -19.00
N THR A 549 6.78 -5.25 -18.69
CA THR A 549 6.52 -5.83 -17.37
C THR A 549 5.97 -7.25 -17.49
N SER A 550 6.06 -8.03 -16.40
CA SER A 550 5.43 -9.36 -16.28
C SER A 550 5.15 -9.68 -14.82
N ALA A 551 4.07 -10.41 -14.57
CA ALA A 551 3.72 -10.97 -13.26
C ALA A 551 4.02 -12.47 -13.14
N LEU A 552 4.64 -13.08 -14.13
CA LEU A 552 4.97 -14.51 -14.15
C LEU A 552 6.36 -14.74 -13.54
N ALA A 553 6.55 -15.84 -12.81
CA ALA A 553 7.88 -16.27 -12.37
C ALA A 553 8.86 -16.44 -13.56
N SER A 554 8.34 -16.95 -14.70
CA SER A 554 9.07 -17.10 -15.97
C SER A 554 8.41 -16.29 -17.06
N PRO A 555 8.79 -15.03 -17.26
CA PRO A 555 8.27 -14.16 -18.32
C PRO A 555 8.49 -14.68 -19.75
N GLY A 556 9.58 -15.44 -19.96
CA GLY A 556 9.99 -15.90 -21.28
C GLY A 556 10.83 -14.86 -22.03
N ASN A 557 10.63 -14.76 -23.33
CA ASN A 557 11.40 -13.87 -24.20
C ASN A 557 10.94 -12.41 -24.12
N VAL A 558 11.89 -11.51 -23.89
CA VAL A 558 11.71 -10.04 -23.93
C VAL A 558 12.61 -9.50 -25.06
N ILE A 559 12.02 -8.79 -26.02
CA ILE A 559 12.70 -8.25 -27.19
C ILE A 559 13.16 -6.81 -26.92
N TYR A 560 14.40 -6.49 -27.22
CA TYR A 560 14.99 -5.15 -27.10
C TYR A 560 15.28 -4.59 -28.50
N SER A 561 14.44 -3.68 -28.97
CA SER A 561 14.53 -3.11 -30.33
C SER A 561 15.41 -1.87 -30.44
N ALA A 562 15.69 -1.17 -29.34
CA ALA A 562 16.53 0.04 -29.31
C ALA A 562 17.90 -0.28 -28.72
N ALA A 563 18.96 0.30 -29.31
CA ALA A 563 20.30 0.25 -28.75
C ALA A 563 20.37 1.05 -27.42
N GLY A 564 21.11 0.53 -26.44
CA GLY A 564 21.26 1.16 -25.13
C GLY A 564 21.67 0.17 -24.04
N THR A 565 21.68 0.65 -22.81
CA THR A 565 21.89 -0.18 -21.64
C THR A 565 20.63 -0.13 -20.77
N PHE A 566 20.05 -1.29 -20.47
CA PHE A 566 18.82 -1.44 -19.72
C PHE A 566 19.07 -2.34 -18.50
N THR A 567 18.26 -2.16 -17.46
CA THR A 567 18.33 -3.01 -16.27
C THR A 567 16.96 -3.66 -16.06
N ALA A 568 16.89 -4.98 -16.16
CA ALA A 568 15.74 -5.76 -15.77
C ALA A 568 15.77 -6.00 -14.27
N THR A 569 14.61 -5.92 -13.59
CA THR A 569 14.48 -6.12 -12.15
C THR A 569 13.37 -7.12 -11.87
N LEU A 570 13.59 -8.03 -10.91
CA LEU A 570 12.59 -8.92 -10.36
C LEU A 570 12.29 -8.51 -8.93
N THR A 571 11.06 -8.17 -8.61
CA THR A 571 10.56 -7.99 -7.23
C THR A 571 9.64 -9.17 -6.91
N VAL A 572 9.84 -9.82 -5.77
CA VAL A 572 8.96 -10.85 -5.24
C VAL A 572 8.25 -10.34 -3.99
N THR A 573 7.01 -10.77 -3.78
CA THR A 573 6.18 -10.42 -2.63
C THR A 573 5.71 -11.71 -1.96
N ASP A 574 5.74 -11.77 -0.62
CA ASP A 574 5.25 -12.89 0.16
C ASP A 574 3.74 -12.84 0.45
N ASN A 575 3.25 -13.80 1.21
CA ASN A 575 1.86 -13.90 1.64
C ASN A 575 1.48 -12.88 2.74
N ALA A 576 2.45 -12.26 3.41
CA ALA A 576 2.25 -11.18 4.37
C ALA A 576 2.36 -9.78 3.76
N SER A 577 2.64 -9.70 2.45
CA SER A 577 2.76 -8.47 1.65
C SER A 577 4.10 -7.73 1.83
N LEU A 578 5.14 -8.36 2.39
CA LEU A 578 6.48 -7.82 2.33
C LEU A 578 7.11 -8.11 0.96
N THR A 579 7.97 -7.21 0.54
CA THR A 579 8.71 -7.33 -0.73
C THR A 579 10.18 -7.57 -0.47
N ASP A 580 10.86 -8.21 -1.43
CA ASP A 580 12.32 -8.35 -1.42
C ASP A 580 12.97 -6.97 -1.22
N PRO A 581 13.72 -6.73 -0.12
CA PRO A 581 14.38 -5.46 0.14
C PRO A 581 15.57 -5.19 -0.82
N ASN A 582 16.06 -6.21 -1.52
CA ASN A 582 17.17 -6.13 -2.45
C ASN A 582 16.84 -6.85 -3.77
N PRO A 583 15.87 -6.36 -4.57
CA PRO A 583 15.42 -7.03 -5.77
C PRO A 583 16.57 -7.31 -6.74
N PRO A 584 16.77 -8.56 -7.20
CA PRO A 584 17.85 -8.90 -8.13
C PRO A 584 17.65 -8.24 -9.49
N THR A 585 18.77 -7.89 -10.11
CA THR A 585 18.79 -7.20 -11.40
C THR A 585 19.66 -7.92 -12.41
N ARG A 586 19.43 -7.62 -13.71
CA ARG A 586 20.29 -8.00 -14.84
C ARG A 586 20.46 -6.82 -15.77
N LYS A 587 21.70 -6.55 -16.13
CA LYS A 587 22.06 -5.53 -17.12
C LYS A 587 22.01 -6.14 -18.52
N ILE A 588 21.29 -5.48 -19.41
CA ILE A 588 21.18 -5.84 -20.83
C ILE A 588 21.84 -4.73 -21.64
N THR A 589 22.94 -5.05 -22.31
CA THR A 589 23.61 -4.14 -23.23
C THR A 589 23.16 -4.49 -24.66
N VAL A 590 22.46 -3.56 -25.29
CA VAL A 590 21.93 -3.73 -26.64
C VAL A 590 22.77 -2.90 -27.61
N ASN A 591 23.56 -3.59 -28.43
CA ASN A 591 24.33 -2.95 -29.49
C ASN A 591 23.41 -2.55 -30.65
N PRO A 592 23.68 -1.46 -31.36
CA PRO A 592 22.94 -1.13 -32.57
C PRO A 592 22.97 -2.28 -33.57
N ALA A 593 21.90 -2.45 -34.33
CA ALA A 593 21.88 -3.41 -35.43
C ALA A 593 22.90 -3.05 -36.52
N PRO A 594 23.50 -4.05 -37.22
CA PRO A 594 24.31 -3.81 -38.39
C PRO A 594 23.55 -2.98 -39.44
N ASP A 595 24.22 -1.96 -39.99
CA ASP A 595 23.66 -1.06 -40.99
C ASP A 595 24.78 -0.54 -41.90
N PHE A 596 24.44 0.21 -42.96
CA PHE A 596 25.42 0.91 -43.79
C PHE A 596 24.94 2.32 -44.14
N SER A 597 25.84 3.16 -44.50
CA SER A 597 25.54 4.47 -45.09
C SER A 597 26.02 4.53 -46.53
N ILE A 598 25.41 5.39 -47.38
CA ILE A 598 25.79 5.60 -48.76
C ILE A 598 26.11 7.09 -48.97
N SER A 599 27.16 7.35 -49.73
CA SER A 599 27.55 8.67 -50.13
C SER A 599 27.99 8.67 -51.59
N ALA A 600 27.96 9.83 -52.30
CA ALA A 600 28.41 9.98 -53.66
C ALA A 600 29.16 11.28 -53.84
N SER A 601 30.24 11.22 -54.61
CA SER A 601 31.12 12.37 -54.89
C SER A 601 31.57 12.38 -56.37
N PRO A 602 31.62 13.55 -56.99
CA PRO A 602 31.08 14.81 -56.50
C PRO A 602 29.55 14.84 -56.51
N THR A 603 28.95 15.79 -55.78
CA THR A 603 27.49 15.94 -55.69
C THR A 603 26.82 16.47 -56.95
N SER A 604 27.63 16.97 -57.93
CA SER A 604 27.15 17.46 -59.20
C SER A 604 28.21 17.28 -60.31
N ARG A 605 27.75 17.00 -61.51
CA ARG A 605 28.56 16.94 -62.71
C ARG A 605 27.85 17.57 -63.90
N SER A 606 28.65 18.14 -64.86
CA SER A 606 28.17 18.61 -66.16
C SER A 606 28.71 17.75 -67.25
N VAL A 607 27.91 17.46 -68.25
CA VAL A 607 28.27 16.66 -69.40
C VAL A 607 27.66 17.26 -70.65
N VAL A 608 28.45 17.36 -71.71
CA VAL A 608 27.91 17.66 -73.06
C VAL A 608 27.18 16.39 -73.56
N ARG A 609 25.98 16.57 -74.10
CA ARG A 609 25.25 15.42 -74.72
C ARG A 609 26.12 14.61 -75.63
N GLY A 610 26.00 13.28 -75.55
CA GLY A 610 26.88 12.34 -76.23
C GLY A 610 28.16 11.99 -75.46
N GLY A 611 28.42 12.62 -74.33
CA GLY A 611 29.52 12.34 -73.38
C GLY A 611 29.15 11.48 -72.22
N ASN A 612 30.13 11.20 -71.35
CA ASN A 612 29.95 10.47 -70.10
C ASN A 612 30.58 11.20 -68.94
N VAL A 613 30.09 10.95 -67.69
CA VAL A 613 30.66 11.47 -66.43
C VAL A 613 30.59 10.40 -65.35
N PRO A 614 31.67 10.28 -64.53
CA PRO A 614 31.69 9.39 -63.37
C PRO A 614 31.27 10.09 -62.11
N TYR A 615 30.64 9.32 -61.18
CA TYR A 615 30.47 9.61 -59.76
C TYR A 615 31.08 8.47 -58.92
N THR A 616 31.80 8.75 -57.88
CA THR A 616 32.25 7.72 -56.92
C THR A 616 31.15 7.54 -55.86
N VAL A 617 30.63 6.36 -55.81
CA VAL A 617 29.61 5.95 -54.79
C VAL A 617 30.29 5.10 -53.74
N THR A 618 30.14 5.45 -52.47
CA THR A 618 30.79 4.74 -51.37
C THR A 618 29.70 4.21 -50.41
N ALA A 619 29.72 2.93 -50.15
CA ALA A 619 29.03 2.31 -49.02
C ALA A 619 30.00 2.20 -47.86
N SER A 620 29.54 2.59 -46.64
CA SER A 620 30.32 2.50 -45.41
C SER A 620 29.59 1.66 -44.39
N ALA A 621 30.15 0.55 -43.99
CA ALA A 621 29.58 -0.36 -42.98
C ALA A 621 29.52 0.31 -41.61
N LEU A 622 28.43 0.12 -40.91
CA LEU A 622 28.13 0.55 -39.53
C LEU A 622 27.83 -0.67 -38.67
N ASN A 623 28.23 -0.63 -37.41
CA ASN A 623 27.88 -1.61 -36.39
C ASN A 623 28.17 -3.10 -36.78
N GLY A 624 29.29 -3.31 -37.55
CA GLY A 624 29.71 -4.64 -37.96
C GLY A 624 28.96 -5.20 -39.19
N PHE A 625 28.35 -4.34 -39.99
CA PHE A 625 27.66 -4.73 -41.21
C PHE A 625 28.62 -5.42 -42.21
N THR A 626 28.25 -6.58 -42.78
CA THR A 626 29.06 -7.40 -43.65
C THR A 626 28.35 -7.86 -44.91
N GLU A 627 27.06 -7.47 -45.09
CA GLU A 627 26.29 -7.91 -46.24
C GLU A 627 26.76 -7.20 -47.55
N THR A 628 26.29 -7.75 -48.70
CA THR A 628 26.56 -7.17 -50.01
C THR A 628 25.51 -6.10 -50.36
N VAL A 629 26.00 -4.88 -50.60
CA VAL A 629 25.19 -3.73 -51.04
C VAL A 629 25.17 -3.69 -52.57
N ASN A 630 24.02 -3.85 -53.19
CA ASN A 630 23.79 -3.71 -54.60
C ASN A 630 23.42 -2.27 -54.93
N PHE A 631 24.06 -1.69 -55.95
CA PHE A 631 23.81 -0.30 -56.37
C PHE A 631 22.82 -0.23 -57.55
N SER A 632 21.97 0.78 -57.52
CA SER A 632 21.08 1.16 -58.61
C SER A 632 20.96 2.68 -58.69
N VAL A 633 20.52 3.19 -59.85
CA VAL A 633 20.27 4.62 -60.04
C VAL A 633 18.96 4.85 -60.79
N SER A 634 18.24 5.88 -60.39
CA SER A 634 17.01 6.36 -61.01
C SER A 634 17.09 7.84 -61.35
N GLY A 635 16.17 8.38 -62.13
CA GLY A 635 16.11 9.80 -62.45
C GLY A 635 16.99 10.18 -63.67
N LEU A 636 17.48 9.19 -64.46
CA LEU A 636 18.22 9.41 -65.69
C LEU A 636 17.37 10.13 -66.73
N PRO A 637 17.93 11.13 -67.49
CA PRO A 637 17.23 11.74 -68.58
C PRO A 637 17.00 10.74 -69.72
N SER A 638 15.97 10.98 -70.55
CA SER A 638 15.68 10.15 -71.70
C SER A 638 16.90 9.97 -72.63
N GLY A 639 17.19 8.76 -73.02
CA GLY A 639 18.32 8.44 -73.86
C GLY A 639 19.70 8.35 -73.17
N ALA A 640 19.76 8.56 -71.84
CA ALA A 640 20.94 8.31 -71.02
C ALA A 640 20.94 6.87 -70.49
N THR A 641 22.12 6.32 -70.28
CA THR A 641 22.37 5.03 -69.61
C THR A 641 23.34 5.21 -68.48
N ALA A 642 23.28 4.29 -67.50
CA ALA A 642 24.19 4.30 -66.37
C ALA A 642 24.64 2.88 -66.01
N GLY A 643 25.88 2.74 -65.53
CA GLY A 643 26.39 1.47 -65.05
C GLY A 643 27.32 1.69 -63.81
N PHE A 644 27.30 0.71 -62.92
CA PHE A 644 28.18 0.66 -61.76
C PHE A 644 29.32 -0.35 -61.98
N ALA A 645 30.54 0.03 -61.59
CA ALA A 645 31.70 -0.85 -61.61
C ALA A 645 32.53 -0.71 -60.33
N PRO A 646 32.46 -1.71 -59.42
CA PRO A 646 31.59 -2.94 -59.43
C PRO A 646 30.14 -2.63 -59.17
N ALA A 647 29.21 -3.53 -59.60
CA ALA A 647 27.77 -3.36 -59.38
C ALA A 647 27.32 -3.52 -57.93
N SER A 648 28.15 -4.10 -57.08
CA SER A 648 27.96 -4.28 -55.66
C SER A 648 29.26 -4.27 -54.88
N VAL A 649 29.18 -4.00 -53.58
CA VAL A 649 30.32 -4.09 -52.66
C VAL A 649 29.89 -4.86 -51.39
N THR A 650 30.80 -5.56 -50.74
CA THR A 650 30.54 -6.29 -49.49
C THR A 650 31.09 -5.50 -48.31
N GLY A 651 30.21 -5.23 -47.30
CA GLY A 651 30.55 -4.37 -46.17
C GLY A 651 30.83 -2.92 -46.62
N SER A 652 32.08 -2.46 -46.49
CA SER A 652 32.50 -1.15 -46.97
C SER A 652 33.22 -1.25 -48.30
N GLY A 653 32.95 -0.31 -49.19
CA GLY A 653 33.59 -0.27 -50.49
C GLY A 653 33.08 0.87 -51.37
N SER A 654 33.76 1.07 -52.50
CA SER A 654 33.34 2.08 -53.47
C SER A 654 33.07 1.48 -54.84
N SER A 655 32.19 2.10 -55.58
CA SER A 655 31.83 1.80 -56.97
C SER A 655 31.86 3.10 -57.79
N THR A 656 32.21 2.98 -59.04
CA THR A 656 32.12 4.10 -59.98
C THR A 656 30.80 4.00 -60.76
N LEU A 657 29.90 4.96 -60.56
CA LEU A 657 28.72 5.17 -61.38
C LEU A 657 29.17 5.98 -62.62
N THR A 658 29.12 5.40 -63.82
CA THR A 658 29.31 6.11 -65.08
C THR A 658 27.96 6.38 -65.75
N VAL A 659 27.62 7.67 -65.89
CA VAL A 659 26.43 8.10 -66.64
C VAL A 659 26.85 8.53 -68.05
N THR A 660 26.27 7.89 -69.11
CA THR A 660 26.53 8.16 -70.50
C THR A 660 25.29 8.77 -71.13
N THR A 661 25.43 9.90 -71.78
CA THR A 661 24.34 10.58 -72.51
C THR A 661 24.41 10.31 -74.01
N ALA A 662 23.33 10.21 -74.73
CA ALA A 662 23.22 10.17 -76.17
C ALA A 662 23.23 11.59 -76.74
N ALA A 663 23.56 11.71 -78.03
CA ALA A 663 23.47 12.97 -78.77
C ALA A 663 22.11 13.63 -78.75
N GLY A 664 21.03 12.81 -78.53
CA GLY A 664 19.64 13.26 -78.46
C GLY A 664 19.16 13.50 -77.04
N THR A 665 20.00 13.29 -76.02
CA THR A 665 19.61 13.52 -74.61
C THR A 665 19.20 14.99 -74.41
N PRO A 666 18.03 15.28 -73.84
CA PRO A 666 17.55 16.65 -73.58
C PRO A 666 18.51 17.41 -72.66
N VAL A 667 18.81 18.70 -72.99
CA VAL A 667 19.58 19.55 -72.13
C VAL A 667 18.78 19.95 -70.90
N GLY A 668 19.41 20.02 -69.74
CA GLY A 668 18.73 20.36 -68.44
C GLY A 668 19.54 19.82 -67.28
N THR A 669 19.02 20.11 -66.06
CA THR A 669 19.58 19.58 -64.80
C THR A 669 18.65 18.47 -64.28
N TYR A 670 19.20 17.32 -64.00
CA TYR A 670 18.52 16.11 -63.56
C TYR A 670 19.03 15.70 -62.18
N THR A 671 18.10 15.32 -61.26
CA THR A 671 18.49 14.72 -60.00
C THR A 671 18.54 13.18 -60.19
N LEU A 672 19.72 12.63 -59.98
CA LEU A 672 19.90 11.18 -60.00
C LEU A 672 19.87 10.69 -58.57
N GLN A 673 18.93 9.77 -58.25
CA GLN A 673 18.89 9.09 -56.98
C GLN A 673 19.68 7.78 -57.07
N ILE A 674 20.76 7.70 -56.36
CA ILE A 674 21.59 6.50 -56.21
C ILE A 674 21.16 5.74 -54.98
N THR A 675 20.77 4.47 -55.13
CA THR A 675 20.33 3.61 -54.03
C THR A 675 21.29 2.44 -53.87
N GLY A 676 21.72 2.22 -52.63
CA GLY A 676 22.37 0.98 -52.19
C GLY A 676 21.35 0.15 -51.40
N ALA A 677 21.20 -1.11 -51.75
CA ALA A 677 20.23 -2.00 -51.13
C ALA A 677 20.81 -3.40 -50.83
N THR A 678 20.43 -3.97 -49.72
CA THR A 678 20.53 -5.41 -49.38
C THR A 678 19.14 -6.03 -49.47
N ALA A 679 18.96 -7.25 -48.96
CA ALA A 679 17.63 -7.87 -48.87
C ALA A 679 16.70 -7.14 -47.86
N THR A 680 17.24 -6.48 -46.85
CA THR A 680 16.50 -5.91 -45.72
C THR A 680 16.72 -4.40 -45.54
N LEU A 681 17.84 -3.84 -45.98
CA LEU A 681 18.20 -2.44 -45.78
C LEU A 681 18.30 -1.71 -47.11
N SER A 682 17.96 -0.44 -47.14
CA SER A 682 18.06 0.42 -48.33
C SER A 682 18.33 1.86 -47.95
N HIS A 683 19.37 2.43 -48.48
CA HIS A 683 19.74 3.83 -48.33
C HIS A 683 19.96 4.51 -49.68
N SER A 684 19.70 5.79 -49.77
CA SER A 684 19.90 6.52 -51.06
C SER A 684 20.56 7.87 -50.85
N VAL A 685 21.21 8.36 -51.90
CA VAL A 685 21.83 9.66 -52.01
C VAL A 685 21.53 10.30 -53.36
N ASN A 686 21.31 11.60 -53.41
CA ASN A 686 21.04 12.34 -54.63
C ASN A 686 22.30 13.06 -55.14
N VAL A 687 22.51 13.00 -56.49
CA VAL A 687 23.51 13.79 -57.17
C VAL A 687 22.88 14.54 -58.34
N ALA A 688 23.46 15.65 -58.80
CA ALA A 688 22.94 16.44 -59.89
C ALA A 688 23.75 16.17 -61.18
N LEU A 689 23.03 15.93 -62.27
CA LEU A 689 23.59 15.83 -63.62
C LEU A 689 23.10 17.01 -64.45
N SER A 690 24.03 17.88 -64.93
CA SER A 690 23.71 18.93 -65.89
C SER A 690 24.14 18.53 -67.31
N VAL A 691 23.14 18.30 -68.15
CA VAL A 691 23.36 17.99 -69.59
C VAL A 691 23.35 19.29 -70.37
N THR A 692 24.46 19.56 -71.08
CA THR A 692 24.63 20.76 -71.92
C THR A 692 24.73 20.39 -73.38
N SER A 693 24.39 21.28 -74.27
CA SER A 693 24.69 21.14 -75.73
C SER A 693 26.14 21.39 -76.05
N ALA A 694 26.60 20.84 -77.18
CA ALA A 694 27.94 21.18 -77.71
C ALA A 694 28.01 22.69 -78.05
N ALA A 695 29.18 23.25 -77.95
CA ALA A 695 29.49 24.65 -78.40
C ALA A 695 29.22 24.76 -79.93
N ASP A 696 28.56 25.80 -80.39
CA ASP A 696 28.22 26.13 -81.74
C ASP A 696 28.19 27.63 -82.02
N PHE A 697 27.98 28.03 -83.29
CA PHE A 697 27.78 29.42 -83.62
C PHE A 697 26.60 29.63 -84.57
N ALA A 698 26.11 30.85 -84.72
CA ALA A 698 25.11 31.27 -85.68
C ALA A 698 25.58 32.45 -86.52
N LEU A 699 25.13 32.54 -87.79
CA LEU A 699 25.38 33.66 -88.67
C LEU A 699 24.08 34.50 -88.84
N SER A 700 24.31 35.84 -89.02
CA SER A 700 23.26 36.76 -89.41
C SER A 700 23.86 37.86 -90.32
N ALA A 701 23.04 38.39 -91.24
CA ALA A 701 23.47 39.47 -92.17
C ALA A 701 22.49 40.66 -92.16
N SER A 702 23.01 41.85 -92.14
CA SER A 702 22.17 43.07 -92.12
C SER A 702 22.86 44.20 -92.94
N PRO A 703 22.16 44.73 -93.96
CA PRO A 703 20.83 44.36 -94.41
C PRO A 703 20.81 43.04 -95.21
N THR A 704 19.66 42.27 -95.19
CA THR A 704 19.53 40.99 -95.97
C THR A 704 19.44 41.20 -97.51
N THR A 705 19.44 42.44 -98.01
CA THR A 705 19.44 42.86 -99.35
C THR A 705 20.36 44.03 -99.58
N VAL A 706 21.37 43.83 -100.45
CA VAL A 706 22.31 44.96 -100.88
C VAL A 706 21.91 45.46 -102.24
N ARG A 707 21.62 46.73 -102.40
CA ARG A 707 21.25 47.35 -103.66
C ARG A 707 22.45 48.26 -104.12
N ILE A 708 22.96 48.11 -105.31
CA ILE A 708 24.08 48.82 -105.86
C ILE A 708 23.85 49.25 -107.32
N SER A 709 24.23 50.48 -107.73
CA SER A 709 24.26 50.82 -109.14
C SER A 709 25.49 50.31 -109.87
N ARG A 710 25.50 50.19 -111.18
CA ARG A 710 26.70 49.85 -111.88
C ARG A 710 27.80 50.93 -111.69
N GLY A 711 28.97 50.45 -111.36
CA GLY A 711 30.11 51.30 -110.93
C GLY A 711 30.07 51.65 -109.46
N GLY A 712 29.06 51.26 -108.68
CA GLY A 712 28.91 51.50 -107.29
C GLY A 712 29.31 50.29 -106.39
N SER A 713 29.33 50.57 -105.12
CA SER A 713 29.54 49.60 -104.07
C SER A 713 28.49 49.72 -103.04
N GLY A 714 28.20 48.56 -102.28
CA GLY A 714 27.37 48.46 -101.15
C GLY A 714 27.93 47.45 -100.13
N THR A 715 27.53 47.60 -98.91
CA THR A 715 28.08 46.77 -97.79
C THR A 715 26.98 46.02 -97.05
N ASP A 716 27.32 44.89 -96.54
CA ASP A 716 26.54 44.13 -95.64
C ASP A 716 27.37 43.79 -94.36
N THR A 717 26.79 43.82 -93.20
CA THR A 717 27.47 43.40 -91.99
C THR A 717 27.05 42.01 -91.60
N VAL A 718 27.96 41.08 -91.70
CA VAL A 718 27.77 39.69 -91.32
C VAL A 718 28.25 39.46 -89.89
N SER A 719 27.36 39.05 -89.02
CA SER A 719 27.62 38.78 -87.59
C SER A 719 27.71 37.32 -87.28
N VAL A 720 28.70 36.91 -86.50
CA VAL A 720 28.88 35.59 -85.92
C VAL A 720 28.47 35.70 -84.41
N SER A 721 27.52 34.89 -83.98
CA SER A 721 27.12 34.81 -82.59
C SER A 721 27.56 33.48 -82.03
N ALA A 722 28.44 33.47 -81.00
CA ALA A 722 28.84 32.28 -80.30
C ALA A 722 27.62 31.72 -79.50
N LEU A 723 27.39 30.42 -79.58
CA LEU A 723 26.39 29.64 -78.87
C LEU A 723 27.07 28.67 -77.89
N GLN A 724 26.55 28.48 -76.67
CA GLN A 724 26.99 27.48 -75.72
C GLN A 724 28.53 27.52 -75.46
N GLY A 725 29.06 28.75 -75.36
CA GLY A 725 30.46 28.97 -75.02
C GLY A 725 31.41 28.67 -76.19
N PHE A 726 30.98 28.73 -77.43
CA PHE A 726 31.82 28.57 -78.62
C PHE A 726 32.90 29.68 -78.63
N THR A 727 34.16 29.27 -78.73
CA THR A 727 35.31 30.14 -78.77
C THR A 727 36.11 29.97 -80.08
N GLY A 728 35.67 29.13 -81.02
CA GLY A 728 36.37 28.80 -82.26
C GLY A 728 36.45 29.98 -83.24
N THR A 729 37.36 29.87 -84.18
CA THR A 729 37.47 30.86 -85.23
C THR A 729 36.61 30.43 -86.42
N VAL A 730 35.64 31.30 -86.88
CA VAL A 730 34.74 31.06 -88.03
C VAL A 730 35.36 31.75 -89.21
N SER A 731 35.66 30.97 -90.21
CA SER A 731 36.06 31.41 -91.55
C SER A 731 34.84 31.77 -92.37
N LEU A 732 34.76 32.99 -92.91
CA LEU A 732 33.65 33.55 -93.68
C LEU A 732 34.00 33.50 -95.23
N SER A 733 33.00 33.07 -95.97
CA SER A 733 33.09 33.06 -97.46
C SER A 733 31.76 33.51 -98.00
N VAL A 734 31.78 33.93 -99.29
CA VAL A 734 30.60 34.27 -100.05
C VAL A 734 30.65 33.62 -101.40
N SER A 735 29.53 33.01 -101.81
CA SER A 735 29.41 32.36 -103.18
C SER A 735 28.20 32.96 -103.92
N GLY A 736 28.09 32.68 -105.23
CA GLY A 736 26.96 33.14 -106.03
C GLY A 736 27.20 34.58 -106.58
N VAL A 737 28.42 35.16 -106.40
CA VAL A 737 28.69 36.50 -106.86
C VAL A 737 28.72 36.50 -108.46
N PRO A 738 27.90 37.33 -109.10
CA PRO A 738 27.75 37.34 -110.51
C PRO A 738 29.01 37.91 -111.20
N GLY A 739 29.17 37.57 -112.58
CA GLY A 739 30.32 38.05 -113.28
C GLY A 739 30.36 39.58 -113.38
N ARG A 740 31.63 40.14 -113.14
CA ARG A 740 31.97 41.53 -113.17
C ARG A 740 31.42 42.23 -111.88
N VAL A 741 31.08 41.47 -110.77
CA VAL A 741 30.90 41.96 -109.41
C VAL A 741 32.06 41.36 -108.59
N THR A 742 32.57 42.13 -107.63
CA THR A 742 33.55 41.60 -106.70
C THR A 742 32.99 41.73 -105.30
N ALA A 743 33.34 40.80 -104.42
CA ALA A 743 32.98 40.76 -103.06
C ALA A 743 34.28 40.63 -102.22
N THR A 744 34.45 41.54 -101.26
CA THR A 744 35.63 41.55 -100.42
C THR A 744 35.22 41.70 -98.87
N TRP A 745 35.84 40.96 -97.98
CA TRP A 745 35.62 40.98 -96.59
C TRP A 745 36.56 41.92 -95.86
N SER A 746 36.03 42.65 -94.84
CA SER A 746 36.93 43.44 -93.94
C SER A 746 37.81 42.54 -93.11
N LYS A 747 37.28 41.33 -92.79
CA LYS A 747 37.94 40.22 -92.11
C LYS A 747 37.36 38.94 -92.63
N THR A 748 38.23 37.99 -93.04
CA THR A 748 37.77 36.67 -93.51
C THR A 748 37.56 35.68 -92.34
N THR A 749 37.89 36.06 -91.11
CA THR A 749 37.69 35.18 -89.90
C THR A 749 37.19 36.04 -88.77
N VAL A 750 36.31 35.39 -87.93
CA VAL A 750 35.79 35.94 -86.67
C VAL A 750 35.98 34.93 -85.54
N THR A 751 36.59 35.22 -84.42
CA THR A 751 36.83 34.32 -83.34
C THR A 751 35.77 34.59 -82.27
N GLY A 752 35.05 33.49 -81.85
CA GLY A 752 33.91 33.58 -80.88
C GLY A 752 32.77 34.37 -81.56
N SER A 753 32.38 35.48 -80.88
CA SER A 753 31.36 36.40 -81.41
C SER A 753 31.99 37.66 -81.97
N GLY A 754 31.44 38.19 -83.03
CA GLY A 754 31.89 39.39 -83.72
C GLY A 754 31.29 39.59 -85.08
N SER A 755 31.71 40.56 -85.84
CA SER A 755 31.23 40.84 -87.21
C SER A 755 32.37 41.16 -88.21
N SER A 756 32.05 40.95 -89.48
CA SER A 756 32.86 41.33 -90.58
C SER A 756 32.01 42.02 -91.65
N VAL A 757 32.47 43.01 -92.30
CA VAL A 757 31.77 43.75 -93.36
C VAL A 757 32.15 43.14 -94.69
N LEU A 758 31.12 42.69 -95.49
CA LEU A 758 31.20 42.29 -96.76
C LEU A 758 30.99 43.50 -97.79
N THR A 759 31.95 43.91 -98.49
CA THR A 759 31.82 45.00 -99.52
C THR A 759 31.65 44.34 -100.86
N ILE A 760 30.57 44.67 -101.60
CA ILE A 760 30.24 44.24 -102.88
C ILE A 760 30.33 45.42 -103.85
N HIS A 761 31.13 45.29 -104.87
CA HIS A 761 31.32 46.29 -105.91
C HIS A 761 30.93 45.79 -107.29
N ALA A 762 29.98 46.49 -108.00
CA ALA A 762 29.56 46.16 -109.34
C ALA A 762 30.37 47.00 -110.40
N SER A 763 31.10 46.48 -111.32
CA SER A 763 31.72 47.24 -112.38
C SER A 763 30.70 47.98 -113.21
N ARG A 764 31.03 48.97 -113.95
CA ARG A 764 30.19 49.74 -114.91
C ARG A 764 29.55 48.84 -116.01
N ARG A 765 30.17 47.67 -116.24
CA ARG A 765 29.72 46.63 -117.16
C ARG A 765 28.98 45.44 -116.52
N ALA A 766 28.72 45.51 -115.33
CA ALA A 766 27.94 44.43 -114.62
C ALA A 766 26.52 44.37 -115.11
N ARG A 767 25.94 43.12 -115.17
CA ARG A 767 24.59 42.96 -115.65
C ARG A 767 23.62 43.38 -114.51
N THR A 768 22.57 44.15 -114.81
CA THR A 768 21.52 44.48 -113.95
C THR A 768 20.67 43.19 -113.59
N GLY A 769 20.18 43.03 -112.35
CA GLY A 769 19.44 41.92 -111.98
C GLY A 769 19.46 41.68 -110.47
N THR A 770 18.69 40.74 -110.06
CA THR A 770 18.68 40.27 -108.66
C THR A 770 19.43 38.91 -108.55
N TYR A 771 20.38 38.85 -107.64
CA TYR A 771 21.22 37.67 -107.41
C TYR A 771 21.14 37.19 -105.97
N ASN A 772 21.07 35.84 -105.82
CA ASN A 772 21.13 35.25 -104.46
C ASN A 772 22.56 34.82 -104.22
N LEU A 773 23.21 35.43 -103.21
CA LEU A 773 24.49 35.07 -102.66
C LEU A 773 24.28 34.19 -101.44
N THR A 774 25.22 33.34 -101.17
CA THR A 774 25.28 32.54 -99.98
C THR A 774 26.48 32.87 -99.14
N ILE A 775 26.27 33.34 -97.90
CA ILE A 775 27.36 33.55 -96.94
C ILE A 775 27.52 32.28 -96.16
N THR A 776 28.71 31.73 -96.09
CA THR A 776 29.00 30.51 -95.28
C THR A 776 30.05 30.78 -94.32
N GLY A 777 29.90 30.41 -93.08
CA GLY A 777 30.90 30.35 -92.04
C GLY A 777 31.20 28.88 -91.65
N ILE A 778 32.53 28.64 -91.48
CA ILE A 778 33.05 27.30 -91.12
C ILE A 778 34.04 27.44 -89.99
N SER A 779 33.84 26.58 -88.91
CA SER A 779 34.80 26.40 -87.83
C SER A 779 34.91 24.93 -87.46
N GLY A 780 36.07 24.30 -87.82
CA GLY A 780 36.21 22.85 -87.73
C GLY A 780 35.16 22.11 -88.54
N ASN A 781 34.37 21.29 -87.80
CA ASN A 781 33.28 20.51 -88.39
C ASN A 781 31.94 21.24 -88.46
N LEU A 782 31.88 22.47 -87.80
CA LEU A 782 30.66 23.30 -87.79
C LEU A 782 30.57 24.12 -89.05
N GLN A 783 29.44 24.12 -89.70
CA GLN A 783 29.21 24.92 -90.91
C GLN A 783 27.78 25.48 -90.92
N HIS A 784 27.66 26.80 -90.99
CA HIS A 784 26.38 27.51 -91.14
C HIS A 784 26.34 28.39 -92.35
N SER A 785 25.18 28.52 -93.03
CA SER A 785 25.09 29.37 -94.22
C SER A 785 23.83 30.20 -94.12
N ILE A 786 23.86 31.41 -94.62
CA ILE A 786 22.71 32.31 -94.71
C ILE A 786 22.63 32.95 -96.07
N PRO A 787 21.43 33.21 -96.61
CA PRO A 787 21.26 33.89 -97.88
C PRO A 787 21.49 35.43 -97.71
N LEU A 788 22.00 36.06 -98.85
CA LEU A 788 22.03 37.49 -98.99
C LEU A 788 21.55 37.81 -100.43
N THR A 789 20.63 38.74 -100.53
CA THR A 789 20.13 39.17 -101.85
C THR A 789 20.98 40.40 -102.34
N LEU A 790 21.56 40.31 -103.62
CA LEU A 790 22.18 41.40 -104.28
C LEU A 790 21.30 41.91 -105.37
N VAL A 791 20.99 43.20 -105.38
CA VAL A 791 20.26 43.84 -106.48
C VAL A 791 21.24 44.86 -107.24
N VAL A 792 21.63 44.59 -108.49
CA VAL A 792 22.41 45.46 -109.36
C VAL A 792 21.50 46.27 -110.23
N GLN A 793 21.48 47.63 -110.15
CA GLN A 793 20.58 48.56 -110.79
C GLN A 793 21.31 49.27 -111.86
#